data_e01d50ee51543e74b861c76e594710d1
#
_entry.id   e01d50ee51543e74b861c76e594710d1
#
_cell.length_a   1.000
_cell.length_b   1.000
_cell.length_c   1.000
_cell.angle_alpha   90.00
_cell.angle_beta   90.00
_cell.angle_gamma   90.00
#
_symmetry.space_group_name_H-M   'P 1'
#
loop_
_entity.id
_entity.type
_entity.pdbx_description
1 polymer ?
#
loop_
_entity_poly.entity_id
_entity_poly.type
_entity_poly.pdbx_seq_one_letter_code
_entity_poly.pdbx_strand_id
1 'polypeptide(L)'
;MKKLTYVCIALVLFSGCYKKSVVLNPNDIHYIISTFLNEHVQYHEFNNTISDRTLNNLLSSIDPGKYYFYKNDVDGFTKRYSTLIDDLSKKEDFSFLDDIFGTYRKRVAEVNDMINQLLKQQYTFTEDETINLDSDKISYAIDKKELKERWRKNIKLQLLNYQTTDNLKEEQAKEKLKRKFFINNKRIQELDKAKQFSIFLNAFSMALDPHTNYLTQEEHEDFMISNNLKLEGIGVQLRSEDGYTIVDRIIPGGAADKLSKELQLQPNDRIVAVAQDNDEPVDVVDMDLRDVVKMIRGKKGTLVKLTIIRINPTSNEQKRMVIPIVREEINLEDSAVKSEVHQSKNGMVIGYIKIPSFYVDITKQGIDQGRSSTADTIMQINNLMKKNVACIVIDLRGNPGGALSEALKLAGLFVDAGPIMQVYDSSDTIQSLDDPIPGVYYSGPLVVLIDKFSASASEIFAGAIRDYRRGIIIGTDATFGKGTVQSYKELYQKKGAIKITNAIFYQPSGTSNQLNGIKPDITVPDITTIWDIGENKLKYALQWKPIPPAAYTPYRNYIPGEVVALLRNKSDSRLQNDAHYAKLLKEIQELKQKLQSKEISLKDESTIEQRKKDLEETIRKNKTENLIDLENDPFLKEALNITVDYIKVLQ
;
A
#
# COMPACT_ATOMS: atom_id res chain seq x y z
N MET A 1 -40.97 49.24 50.36
CA MET A 1 -40.91 48.88 48.91
C MET A 1 -39.61 48.18 48.63
N LYS A 2 -39.63 46.86 48.61
CA LYS A 2 -38.43 46.02 48.34
C LYS A 2 -38.35 45.73 46.84
N LYS A 3 -37.26 46.13 46.18
CA LYS A 3 -36.97 45.78 44.77
C LYS A 3 -36.39 44.41 44.75
N LEU A 4 -37.07 43.50 44.09
CA LEU A 4 -36.56 42.15 43.73
C LEU A 4 -35.78 42.26 42.44
N THR A 5 -34.49 41.98 42.50
CA THR A 5 -33.60 41.88 41.30
C THR A 5 -33.58 40.44 40.85
N TYR A 6 -34.14 40.16 39.68
CA TYR A 6 -34.01 38.85 39.02
C TYR A 6 -32.63 38.75 38.34
N VAL A 7 -31.80 37.81 38.79
CA VAL A 7 -30.59 37.39 38.11
C VAL A 7 -30.97 36.28 37.14
N CYS A 8 -30.99 36.56 35.84
CA CYS A 8 -31.07 35.56 34.81
C CYS A 8 -29.69 34.88 34.64
N ILE A 9 -29.57 33.64 35.13
CA ILE A 9 -28.43 32.79 34.80
C ILE A 9 -28.68 32.21 33.41
N ALA A 10 -27.96 32.71 32.39
CA ALA A 10 -27.90 32.12 31.08
C ALA A 10 -27.00 30.88 31.14
N LEU A 11 -27.60 29.69 31.16
CA LEU A 11 -26.89 28.44 30.91
C LEU A 11 -26.45 28.42 29.42
N VAL A 12 -25.20 28.77 29.16
CA VAL A 12 -24.57 28.53 27.86
C VAL A 12 -24.21 27.06 27.84
N LEU A 13 -25.05 26.25 27.21
CA LEU A 13 -24.74 24.90 26.83
C LEU A 13 -23.69 24.98 25.70
N PHE A 14 -22.41 24.86 26.04
CA PHE A 14 -21.37 24.52 25.09
C PHE A 14 -21.60 23.07 24.67
N SER A 15 -22.44 22.86 23.66
CA SER A 15 -22.43 21.63 22.89
C SER A 15 -21.12 21.62 22.09
N GLY A 16 -20.17 20.85 22.55
CA GLY A 16 -19.00 20.52 21.76
C GLY A 16 -19.49 20.00 20.41
N CYS A 17 -19.23 20.73 19.34
CA CYS A 17 -19.47 20.29 17.98
C CYS A 17 -18.54 19.10 17.68
N TYR A 18 -18.93 17.90 18.10
CA TYR A 18 -18.52 16.70 17.38
C TYR A 18 -19.06 16.87 15.94
N LYS A 19 -18.19 17.18 14.99
CA LYS A 19 -18.56 17.14 13.58
C LYS A 19 -19.07 15.73 13.31
N LYS A 20 -20.41 15.59 13.20
CA LYS A 20 -21.02 14.35 12.72
C LYS A 20 -20.32 13.98 11.43
N SER A 21 -19.78 12.79 11.35
CA SER A 21 -19.34 12.19 10.09
C SER A 21 -20.49 12.34 9.09
N VAL A 22 -20.19 12.82 7.89
CA VAL A 22 -21.21 13.00 6.87
C VAL A 22 -21.72 11.61 6.51
N VAL A 23 -23.00 11.36 6.81
CA VAL A 23 -23.62 10.06 6.60
C VAL A 23 -24.07 9.97 5.15
N LEU A 24 -23.58 8.96 4.42
CA LEU A 24 -24.12 8.58 3.12
C LEU A 24 -25.58 8.13 3.27
N ASN A 25 -26.46 8.60 2.40
CA ASN A 25 -27.84 8.14 2.31
C ASN A 25 -28.06 7.30 1.04
N PRO A 26 -29.19 6.61 0.86
CA PRO A 26 -29.48 5.79 -0.32
C PRO A 26 -29.27 6.50 -1.65
N ASN A 27 -29.69 7.76 -1.79
CA ASN A 27 -29.50 8.54 -3.01
C ASN A 27 -28.02 8.78 -3.31
N ASP A 28 -27.19 8.99 -2.28
CA ASP A 28 -25.73 9.12 -2.46
C ASP A 28 -25.12 7.85 -3.00
N ILE A 29 -25.55 6.69 -2.48
CA ILE A 29 -25.08 5.39 -2.94
C ILE A 29 -25.44 5.17 -4.40
N HIS A 30 -26.70 5.45 -4.77
CA HIS A 30 -27.16 5.34 -6.15
C HIS A 30 -26.39 6.27 -7.09
N TYR A 31 -26.16 7.52 -6.68
CA TYR A 31 -25.33 8.48 -7.45
C TYR A 31 -23.91 7.98 -7.65
N ILE A 32 -23.26 7.46 -6.59
CA ILE A 32 -21.89 6.94 -6.67
C ILE A 32 -21.81 5.71 -7.60
N ILE A 33 -22.75 4.75 -7.47
CA ILE A 33 -22.82 3.59 -8.34
C ILE A 33 -23.01 4.03 -9.80
N SER A 34 -23.95 4.95 -10.06
CA SER A 34 -24.19 5.46 -11.41
C SER A 34 -22.96 6.16 -11.98
N THR A 35 -22.21 6.90 -11.15
CA THR A 35 -20.98 7.56 -11.59
C THR A 35 -19.90 6.54 -11.95
N PHE A 36 -19.72 5.50 -11.14
CA PHE A 36 -18.81 4.40 -11.47
C PHE A 36 -19.15 3.78 -12.83
N LEU A 37 -20.39 3.43 -13.07
CA LEU A 37 -20.83 2.77 -14.31
C LEU A 37 -20.73 3.70 -15.54
N ASN A 38 -21.03 4.98 -15.39
CA ASN A 38 -20.96 5.92 -16.50
C ASN A 38 -19.51 6.22 -16.94
N GLU A 39 -18.55 6.20 -16.03
CA GLU A 39 -17.18 6.60 -16.32
C GLU A 39 -16.22 5.41 -16.44
N HIS A 40 -16.62 4.19 -16.06
CA HIS A 40 -15.74 3.01 -16.11
C HIS A 40 -15.43 2.60 -17.56
N VAL A 41 -14.18 2.18 -17.82
CA VAL A 41 -13.71 1.86 -19.18
C VAL A 41 -14.41 0.66 -19.83
N GLN A 42 -14.98 -0.25 -19.03
CA GLN A 42 -15.52 -1.51 -19.54
C GLN A 42 -16.94 -1.83 -19.07
N TYR A 43 -17.32 -1.46 -17.86
CA TYR A 43 -18.61 -1.87 -17.26
C TYR A 43 -19.53 -0.67 -17.10
N HIS A 44 -20.62 -0.66 -17.88
CA HIS A 44 -21.58 0.45 -17.95
C HIS A 44 -22.95 0.09 -17.36
N GLU A 45 -23.12 -1.15 -16.94
CA GLU A 45 -24.38 -1.64 -16.37
C GLU A 45 -24.13 -2.43 -15.09
N PHE A 46 -24.97 -2.17 -14.08
CA PHE A 46 -25.10 -3.06 -12.94
C PHE A 46 -26.01 -4.20 -13.32
N ASN A 47 -25.46 -5.40 -13.48
CA ASN A 47 -26.16 -6.61 -13.90
C ASN A 47 -25.92 -7.75 -12.90
N ASN A 48 -26.59 -8.89 -13.14
CA ASN A 48 -26.49 -10.07 -12.28
C ASN A 48 -25.05 -10.56 -12.02
N THR A 49 -24.16 -10.44 -13.02
CA THR A 49 -22.74 -10.82 -12.84
C THR A 49 -22.04 -9.89 -11.85
N ILE A 50 -22.27 -8.59 -11.96
CA ILE A 50 -21.70 -7.61 -11.02
C ILE A 50 -22.35 -7.75 -9.64
N SER A 51 -23.67 -8.08 -9.57
CA SER A 51 -24.35 -8.40 -8.31
C SER A 51 -23.70 -9.57 -7.58
N ASP A 52 -23.45 -10.67 -8.27
CA ASP A 52 -22.80 -11.85 -7.69
C ASP A 52 -21.37 -11.54 -7.20
N ARG A 53 -20.58 -10.85 -8.03
CA ARG A 53 -19.23 -10.39 -7.64
C ARG A 53 -19.28 -9.47 -6.44
N THR A 54 -20.25 -8.55 -6.38
CA THR A 54 -20.44 -7.60 -5.27
C THR A 54 -20.76 -8.34 -3.98
N LEU A 55 -21.67 -9.31 -4.01
CA LEU A 55 -21.99 -10.14 -2.84
C LEU A 55 -20.77 -10.91 -2.35
N ASN A 56 -20.04 -11.56 -3.26
CA ASN A 56 -18.84 -12.33 -2.93
C ASN A 56 -17.75 -11.44 -2.32
N ASN A 57 -17.55 -10.23 -2.87
CA ASN A 57 -16.60 -9.25 -2.30
C ASN A 57 -17.05 -8.76 -0.92
N LEU A 58 -18.35 -8.47 -0.76
CA LEU A 58 -18.92 -8.02 0.52
C LEU A 58 -18.69 -9.07 1.62
N LEU A 59 -19.04 -10.32 1.35
CA LEU A 59 -18.85 -11.42 2.30
C LEU A 59 -17.36 -11.65 2.61
N SER A 60 -16.51 -11.61 1.59
CA SER A 60 -15.06 -11.76 1.75
C SER A 60 -14.41 -10.59 2.50
N SER A 61 -14.96 -9.38 2.41
CA SER A 61 -14.43 -8.20 3.11
C SER A 61 -14.74 -8.23 4.62
N ILE A 62 -15.88 -8.78 5.02
CA ILE A 62 -16.27 -8.85 6.43
C ILE A 62 -15.85 -10.15 7.12
N ASP A 63 -15.68 -11.24 6.37
CA ASP A 63 -15.20 -12.54 6.88
C ASP A 63 -14.14 -13.18 5.95
N PRO A 64 -12.97 -12.52 5.76
CA PRO A 64 -11.96 -12.98 4.79
C PRO A 64 -11.36 -14.34 5.12
N GLY A 65 -11.31 -14.72 6.39
CA GLY A 65 -10.79 -16.01 6.87
C GLY A 65 -11.85 -17.09 7.02
N LYS A 66 -13.11 -16.78 6.78
CA LYS A 66 -14.26 -17.68 6.97
C LYS A 66 -14.35 -18.22 8.42
N TYR A 67 -14.20 -17.31 9.37
CA TYR A 67 -14.16 -17.59 10.81
C TYR A 67 -15.46 -17.24 11.55
N TYR A 68 -16.46 -16.63 10.87
CA TYR A 68 -17.69 -16.19 11.52
C TYR A 68 -18.92 -16.84 10.90
N PHE A 69 -19.13 -16.72 9.58
CA PHE A 69 -20.30 -17.30 8.93
C PHE A 69 -20.24 -18.82 8.84
N TYR A 70 -21.43 -19.42 8.91
CA TYR A 70 -21.62 -20.81 8.51
C TYR A 70 -21.94 -20.89 7.01
N LYS A 71 -21.72 -22.07 6.43
CA LYS A 71 -22.08 -22.35 5.03
C LYS A 71 -23.54 -22.02 4.74
N ASN A 72 -24.47 -22.37 5.65
CA ASN A 72 -25.91 -22.10 5.49
C ASN A 72 -26.23 -20.60 5.46
N ASP A 73 -25.47 -19.75 6.18
CA ASP A 73 -25.66 -18.30 6.13
C ASP A 73 -25.34 -17.79 4.72
N VAL A 74 -24.16 -18.19 4.20
CA VAL A 74 -23.66 -17.77 2.90
C VAL A 74 -24.51 -18.33 1.76
N ASP A 75 -24.88 -19.61 1.80
CA ASP A 75 -25.80 -20.21 0.83
C ASP A 75 -27.16 -19.47 0.83
N GLY A 76 -27.64 -19.07 2.00
CA GLY A 76 -28.86 -18.27 2.16
C GLY A 76 -28.74 -16.87 1.55
N PHE A 77 -27.62 -16.17 1.76
CA PHE A 77 -27.37 -14.86 1.13
C PHE A 77 -27.23 -15.00 -0.39
N THR A 78 -26.47 -15.99 -0.87
CA THR A 78 -26.28 -16.25 -2.30
C THR A 78 -27.62 -16.50 -2.97
N LYS A 79 -28.47 -17.35 -2.39
CA LYS A 79 -29.79 -17.65 -2.94
C LYS A 79 -30.70 -16.42 -3.02
N ARG A 80 -30.61 -15.50 -2.02
CA ARG A 80 -31.48 -14.32 -1.96
C ARG A 80 -30.96 -13.14 -2.79
N TYR A 81 -29.63 -12.94 -2.86
CA TYR A 81 -29.07 -11.66 -3.27
C TYR A 81 -28.11 -11.71 -4.45
N SER A 82 -27.56 -12.89 -4.84
CA SER A 82 -26.53 -12.96 -5.89
C SER A 82 -26.93 -12.32 -7.23
N THR A 83 -28.24 -12.30 -7.55
CA THR A 83 -28.79 -11.74 -8.79
C THR A 83 -29.82 -10.62 -8.55
N LEU A 84 -29.86 -10.04 -7.37
CA LEU A 84 -30.86 -9.04 -7.00
C LEU A 84 -30.30 -7.71 -6.53
N ILE A 85 -29.00 -7.63 -6.22
CA ILE A 85 -28.40 -6.40 -5.67
C ILE A 85 -28.52 -5.23 -6.66
N ASP A 86 -28.39 -5.51 -7.96
CA ASP A 86 -28.59 -4.50 -9.01
C ASP A 86 -30.01 -3.93 -9.03
N ASP A 87 -31.03 -4.81 -8.96
CA ASP A 87 -32.43 -4.38 -8.93
C ASP A 87 -32.81 -3.66 -7.65
N LEU A 88 -32.29 -4.11 -6.48
CA LEU A 88 -32.47 -3.45 -5.19
C LEU A 88 -31.80 -2.07 -5.18
N SER A 89 -30.57 -1.98 -5.70
CA SER A 89 -29.85 -0.71 -5.78
C SER A 89 -30.53 0.31 -6.69
N LYS A 90 -31.14 -0.11 -7.81
CA LYS A 90 -31.95 0.75 -8.69
C LYS A 90 -33.20 1.31 -7.96
N LYS A 91 -33.73 0.57 -7.00
CA LYS A 91 -34.86 0.97 -6.15
C LYS A 91 -34.43 1.69 -4.86
N GLU A 92 -33.14 1.95 -4.69
CA GLU A 92 -32.54 2.52 -3.48
C GLU A 92 -32.84 1.70 -2.21
N ASP A 93 -33.11 0.40 -2.37
CA ASP A 93 -33.35 -0.55 -1.28
C ASP A 93 -32.03 -1.25 -0.88
N PHE A 94 -31.47 -0.85 0.23
CA PHE A 94 -30.26 -1.43 0.81
C PHE A 94 -30.55 -2.26 2.07
N SER A 95 -31.78 -2.74 2.24
CA SER A 95 -32.20 -3.56 3.39
C SER A 95 -31.45 -4.90 3.47
N PHE A 96 -30.94 -5.42 2.34
CA PHE A 96 -30.08 -6.61 2.32
C PHE A 96 -28.81 -6.45 3.15
N LEU A 97 -28.29 -5.22 3.31
CA LEU A 97 -27.16 -4.95 4.18
C LEU A 97 -27.52 -5.18 5.66
N ASP A 98 -28.75 -4.85 6.06
CA ASP A 98 -29.21 -5.10 7.42
C ASP A 98 -29.28 -6.59 7.75
N ASP A 99 -29.72 -7.41 6.79
CA ASP A 99 -29.74 -8.87 6.91
C ASP A 99 -28.33 -9.44 7.04
N ILE A 100 -27.40 -9.05 6.15
CA ILE A 100 -26.02 -9.54 6.14
C ILE A 100 -25.28 -9.07 7.41
N PHE A 101 -25.27 -7.77 7.70
CA PHE A 101 -24.56 -7.23 8.86
C PHE A 101 -25.22 -7.61 10.19
N GLY A 102 -26.55 -7.77 10.21
CA GLY A 102 -27.27 -8.31 11.38
C GLY A 102 -26.84 -9.74 11.70
N THR A 103 -26.81 -10.58 10.68
CA THR A 103 -26.29 -11.96 10.82
C THR A 103 -24.82 -11.97 11.23
N TYR A 104 -24.00 -11.12 10.62
CA TYR A 104 -22.57 -10.99 10.96
C TYR A 104 -22.36 -10.66 12.44
N ARG A 105 -23.03 -9.62 12.96
CA ARG A 105 -22.96 -9.25 14.38
C ARG A 105 -23.36 -10.41 15.30
N LYS A 106 -24.44 -11.11 14.97
CA LYS A 106 -24.88 -12.30 15.71
C LYS A 106 -23.79 -13.37 15.74
N ARG A 107 -23.19 -13.70 14.57
CA ARG A 107 -22.14 -14.70 14.48
C ARG A 107 -20.87 -14.30 15.23
N VAL A 108 -20.49 -13.04 15.17
CA VAL A 108 -19.35 -12.49 15.91
C VAL A 108 -19.57 -12.61 17.43
N ALA A 109 -20.77 -12.33 17.93
CA ALA A 109 -21.10 -12.53 19.35
C ALA A 109 -21.01 -14.01 19.76
N GLU A 110 -21.61 -14.93 18.97
CA GLU A 110 -21.53 -16.38 19.21
C GLU A 110 -20.08 -16.88 19.21
N VAL A 111 -19.25 -16.38 18.30
CA VAL A 111 -17.84 -16.72 18.20
C VAL A 111 -17.04 -16.16 19.36
N ASN A 112 -17.33 -14.93 19.82
CA ASN A 112 -16.66 -14.35 20.98
C ASN A 112 -16.87 -15.18 22.23
N ASP A 113 -18.09 -15.70 22.45
CA ASP A 113 -18.37 -16.62 23.55
C ASP A 113 -17.60 -17.94 23.43
N MET A 114 -17.50 -18.46 22.20
CA MET A 114 -16.72 -19.66 21.89
C MET A 114 -15.22 -19.44 22.18
N ILE A 115 -14.65 -18.31 21.76
CA ILE A 115 -13.25 -17.92 22.01
C ILE A 115 -12.99 -17.85 23.51
N ASN A 116 -13.87 -17.23 24.28
CA ASN A 116 -13.75 -17.14 25.74
C ASN A 116 -13.73 -18.52 26.42
N GLN A 117 -14.45 -19.50 25.86
CA GLN A 117 -14.40 -20.89 26.34
C GLN A 117 -13.09 -21.60 25.92
N LEU A 118 -12.63 -21.38 24.70
CA LEU A 118 -11.40 -21.97 24.17
C LEU A 118 -10.14 -21.44 24.88
N LEU A 119 -10.10 -20.17 25.24
CA LEU A 119 -8.98 -19.58 25.98
C LEU A 119 -8.81 -20.13 27.42
N LYS A 120 -9.85 -20.78 27.98
CA LYS A 120 -9.75 -21.46 29.28
C LYS A 120 -9.08 -22.85 29.19
N GLN A 121 -8.90 -23.36 27.95
CA GLN A 121 -8.27 -24.68 27.75
C GLN A 121 -6.75 -24.57 27.86
N GLN A 122 -6.11 -25.68 28.18
CA GLN A 122 -4.65 -25.83 28.06
C GLN A 122 -4.30 -26.24 26.63
N TYR A 123 -3.23 -25.66 26.11
CA TYR A 123 -2.74 -25.94 24.77
C TYR A 123 -1.39 -26.64 24.84
N THR A 124 -1.27 -27.78 24.13
CA THR A 124 -0.01 -28.52 23.98
C THR A 124 0.48 -28.31 22.54
N PHE A 125 1.78 -28.12 22.39
CA PHE A 125 2.42 -27.87 21.09
C PHE A 125 3.27 -29.07 20.63
N THR A 126 3.00 -30.26 21.21
CA THR A 126 3.73 -31.52 20.93
C THR A 126 3.06 -32.35 19.85
N GLU A 127 1.79 -32.12 19.58
CA GLU A 127 1.00 -32.87 18.59
C GLU A 127 1.26 -32.39 17.17
N ASP A 128 1.23 -33.33 16.23
CA ASP A 128 1.41 -33.06 14.81
C ASP A 128 0.08 -32.57 14.19
N GLU A 129 -0.21 -31.30 14.37
CA GLU A 129 -1.39 -30.62 13.83
C GLU A 129 -0.98 -29.56 12.82
N THR A 130 -1.81 -29.38 11.80
CA THR A 130 -1.64 -28.31 10.80
C THR A 130 -2.87 -27.41 10.73
N ILE A 131 -2.65 -26.16 10.33
CA ILE A 131 -3.70 -25.19 9.97
C ILE A 131 -3.46 -24.70 8.56
N ASN A 132 -4.51 -24.70 7.72
CA ASN A 132 -4.45 -24.11 6.40
C ASN A 132 -4.87 -22.63 6.49
N LEU A 133 -4.05 -21.72 5.97
CA LEU A 133 -4.33 -20.28 5.93
C LEU A 133 -4.78 -19.80 4.53
N ASP A 134 -4.94 -20.72 3.56
CA ASP A 134 -5.44 -20.37 2.23
C ASP A 134 -6.95 -20.20 2.25
N SER A 135 -7.41 -18.96 2.45
CA SER A 135 -8.86 -18.66 2.49
C SER A 135 -9.60 -19.08 1.21
N ASP A 136 -8.92 -19.17 0.06
CA ASP A 136 -9.53 -19.60 -1.19
C ASP A 136 -9.80 -21.12 -1.22
N LYS A 137 -9.00 -21.90 -0.48
CA LYS A 137 -9.16 -23.35 -0.34
C LYS A 137 -10.00 -23.79 0.86
N ILE A 138 -10.29 -22.86 1.79
CA ILE A 138 -11.12 -23.14 2.96
C ILE A 138 -12.59 -22.88 2.63
N SER A 139 -13.47 -23.84 2.87
CA SER A 139 -14.93 -23.65 2.81
C SER A 139 -15.46 -23.02 4.09
N TYR A 140 -16.63 -22.39 4.06
CA TYR A 140 -17.32 -21.99 5.28
C TYR A 140 -17.69 -23.21 6.11
N ALA A 141 -17.61 -23.09 7.43
CA ALA A 141 -17.93 -24.18 8.34
C ALA A 141 -19.39 -24.62 8.20
N ILE A 142 -19.62 -25.94 8.20
CA ILE A 142 -20.99 -26.49 8.06
C ILE A 142 -21.77 -26.41 9.36
N ASP A 143 -21.06 -26.46 10.50
CA ASP A 143 -21.66 -26.46 11.84
C ASP A 143 -20.76 -25.80 12.89
N LYS A 144 -21.30 -25.70 14.11
CA LYS A 144 -20.61 -25.14 15.28
C LYS A 144 -19.37 -25.95 15.68
N LYS A 145 -19.36 -27.27 15.45
CA LYS A 145 -18.24 -28.15 15.81
C LYS A 145 -17.02 -27.86 14.92
N GLU A 146 -17.24 -27.78 13.61
CA GLU A 146 -16.19 -27.44 12.65
C GLU A 146 -15.65 -26.03 12.89
N LEU A 147 -16.55 -25.04 13.11
CA LEU A 147 -16.14 -23.66 13.38
C LEU A 147 -15.33 -23.56 14.69
N LYS A 148 -15.75 -24.30 15.74
CA LYS A 148 -15.02 -24.36 17.03
C LYS A 148 -13.62 -24.95 16.87
N GLU A 149 -13.48 -26.00 16.06
CA GLU A 149 -12.18 -26.62 15.78
C GLU A 149 -11.26 -25.68 14.99
N ARG A 150 -11.79 -24.95 14.01
CA ARG A 150 -11.07 -23.92 13.25
C ARG A 150 -10.55 -22.82 14.17
N TRP A 151 -11.40 -22.35 15.10
CA TRP A 151 -11.00 -21.35 16.10
C TRP A 151 -9.98 -21.90 17.08
N ARG A 152 -10.12 -23.16 17.52
CA ARG A 152 -9.13 -23.81 18.40
C ARG A 152 -7.74 -23.79 17.76
N LYS A 153 -7.65 -24.21 16.50
CA LYS A 153 -6.39 -24.19 15.77
C LYS A 153 -5.84 -22.76 15.56
N ASN A 154 -6.70 -21.81 15.28
CA ASN A 154 -6.29 -20.41 15.14
C ASN A 154 -5.75 -19.83 16.45
N ILE A 155 -6.43 -20.07 17.57
CA ILE A 155 -5.96 -19.66 18.91
C ILE A 155 -4.62 -20.33 19.22
N LYS A 156 -4.49 -21.64 18.96
CA LYS A 156 -3.25 -22.38 19.17
C LYS A 156 -2.10 -21.76 18.38
N LEU A 157 -2.31 -21.41 17.10
CA LEU A 157 -1.32 -20.70 16.27
C LEU A 157 -0.94 -19.35 16.88
N GLN A 158 -1.93 -18.54 17.28
CA GLN A 158 -1.66 -17.21 17.84
C GLN A 158 -0.94 -17.28 19.19
N LEU A 159 -1.26 -18.27 20.04
CA LEU A 159 -0.53 -18.53 21.28
C LEU A 159 0.92 -18.93 21.00
N LEU A 160 1.13 -19.84 20.05
CA LEU A 160 2.48 -20.23 19.61
C LEU A 160 3.28 -19.02 19.13
N ASN A 161 2.67 -18.14 18.32
CA ASN A 161 3.30 -16.90 17.85
C ASN A 161 3.71 -15.99 19.01
N TYR A 162 2.82 -15.73 19.97
CA TYR A 162 3.13 -14.89 21.13
C TYR A 162 4.21 -15.47 22.02
N GLN A 163 4.26 -16.80 22.17
CA GLN A 163 5.31 -17.47 22.98
C GLN A 163 6.67 -17.42 22.29
N THR A 164 6.73 -17.65 20.98
CA THR A 164 8.00 -17.74 20.23
C THR A 164 8.54 -16.37 19.79
N THR A 165 7.67 -15.45 19.42
CA THR A 165 8.07 -14.15 18.87
C THR A 165 8.16 -13.07 19.94
N ASP A 166 7.16 -13.01 20.83
CA ASP A 166 7.07 -11.98 21.87
C ASP A 166 7.59 -12.47 23.22
N ASN A 167 7.99 -13.75 23.29
CA ASN A 167 8.52 -14.42 24.50
C ASN A 167 7.57 -14.32 25.71
N LEU A 168 6.23 -14.34 25.44
CA LEU A 168 5.21 -14.23 26.48
C LEU A 168 4.94 -15.60 27.12
N LYS A 169 4.67 -15.59 28.43
CA LYS A 169 4.12 -16.76 29.10
C LYS A 169 2.69 -17.02 28.61
N GLU A 170 2.24 -18.29 28.64
CA GLU A 170 0.92 -18.70 28.12
C GLU A 170 -0.22 -17.85 28.66
N GLU A 171 -0.26 -17.57 29.96
CA GLU A 171 -1.33 -16.76 30.56
C GLU A 171 -1.33 -15.30 30.05
N GLN A 172 -0.15 -14.71 29.86
CA GLN A 172 -0.03 -13.38 29.28
C GLN A 172 -0.49 -13.36 27.81
N ALA A 173 -0.14 -14.39 27.04
CA ALA A 173 -0.57 -14.56 25.66
C ALA A 173 -2.11 -14.72 25.57
N LYS A 174 -2.72 -15.49 26.47
CA LYS A 174 -4.18 -15.65 26.55
C LYS A 174 -4.90 -14.35 26.89
N GLU A 175 -4.39 -13.57 27.85
CA GLU A 175 -4.99 -12.27 28.19
C GLU A 175 -4.86 -11.27 27.02
N LYS A 176 -3.71 -11.27 26.34
CA LYS A 176 -3.50 -10.45 25.13
C LYS A 176 -4.49 -10.83 24.02
N LEU A 177 -4.70 -12.12 23.76
CA LEU A 177 -5.69 -12.60 22.80
C LEU A 177 -7.11 -12.25 23.19
N LYS A 178 -7.48 -12.44 24.45
CA LYS A 178 -8.80 -12.09 24.96
C LYS A 178 -9.11 -10.61 24.75
N ARG A 179 -8.17 -9.72 25.08
CA ARG A 179 -8.29 -8.30 24.82
C ARG A 179 -8.45 -7.97 23.33
N LYS A 180 -7.62 -8.56 22.48
CA LYS A 180 -7.69 -8.40 21.01
C LYS A 180 -9.08 -8.75 20.45
N PHE A 181 -9.62 -9.91 20.85
CA PHE A 181 -10.93 -10.35 20.38
C PHE A 181 -12.07 -9.53 20.97
N PHE A 182 -11.96 -9.05 22.22
CA PHE A 182 -12.93 -8.15 22.83
C PHE A 182 -13.00 -6.84 22.04
N ILE A 183 -11.87 -6.22 21.73
CA ILE A 183 -11.82 -4.96 20.95
C ILE A 183 -12.41 -5.17 19.56
N ASN A 184 -12.05 -6.27 18.87
CA ASN A 184 -12.59 -6.59 17.57
C ASN A 184 -14.11 -6.79 17.59
N ASN A 185 -14.63 -7.53 18.57
CA ASN A 185 -16.07 -7.72 18.75
C ASN A 185 -16.77 -6.37 18.97
N LYS A 186 -16.27 -5.52 19.87
CA LYS A 186 -16.81 -4.19 20.11
C LYS A 186 -16.90 -3.37 18.82
N ARG A 187 -15.83 -3.31 18.04
CA ARG A 187 -15.79 -2.57 16.76
C ARG A 187 -16.84 -3.08 15.75
N ILE A 188 -17.04 -4.40 15.67
CA ILE A 188 -18.02 -4.98 14.76
C ILE A 188 -19.45 -4.69 15.24
N GLN A 189 -19.71 -4.74 16.54
CA GLN A 189 -21.04 -4.40 17.09
C GLN A 189 -21.40 -2.93 16.85
N GLU A 190 -20.40 -2.04 16.85
CA GLU A 190 -20.53 -0.59 16.66
C GLU A 190 -20.50 -0.13 15.19
N LEU A 191 -20.47 -1.07 14.21
CA LEU A 191 -20.50 -0.71 12.77
C LEU A 191 -21.80 0.04 12.44
N ASP A 192 -21.71 1.33 12.19
CA ASP A 192 -22.82 2.17 11.78
C ASP A 192 -23.19 2.00 10.30
N LYS A 193 -24.29 2.62 9.87
CA LYS A 193 -24.75 2.57 8.48
C LYS A 193 -23.75 3.18 7.50
N ALA A 194 -23.03 4.25 7.88
CA ALA A 194 -22.04 4.88 7.01
C ALA A 194 -20.88 3.93 6.67
N LYS A 195 -20.39 3.20 7.68
CA LYS A 195 -19.37 2.16 7.49
C LYS A 195 -19.88 0.98 6.66
N GLN A 196 -21.14 0.55 6.89
CA GLN A 196 -21.76 -0.51 6.08
C GLN A 196 -21.86 -0.09 4.61
N PHE A 197 -22.28 1.14 4.32
CA PHE A 197 -22.33 1.68 2.96
C PHE A 197 -20.95 1.81 2.32
N SER A 198 -19.94 2.25 3.08
CA SER A 198 -18.56 2.29 2.57
C SER A 198 -18.04 0.90 2.20
N ILE A 199 -18.27 -0.12 3.04
CA ILE A 199 -17.90 -1.51 2.76
C ILE A 199 -18.63 -2.02 1.51
N PHE A 200 -19.93 -1.74 1.37
CA PHE A 200 -20.71 -2.13 0.21
C PHE A 200 -20.22 -1.44 -1.08
N LEU A 201 -20.00 -0.12 -1.05
CA LEU A 201 -19.49 0.63 -2.22
C LEU A 201 -18.13 0.09 -2.68
N ASN A 202 -17.25 -0.26 -1.73
CA ASN A 202 -15.97 -0.88 -2.08
C ASN A 202 -16.15 -2.31 -2.57
N ALA A 203 -17.09 -3.10 -2.05
CA ALA A 203 -17.41 -4.41 -2.58
C ALA A 203 -17.95 -4.34 -4.02
N PHE A 204 -18.80 -3.34 -4.32
CA PHE A 204 -19.31 -3.07 -5.65
C PHE A 204 -18.19 -2.60 -6.61
N SER A 205 -17.44 -1.57 -6.22
CA SER A 205 -16.39 -1.03 -7.08
C SER A 205 -15.31 -2.07 -7.43
N MET A 206 -14.89 -2.89 -6.45
CA MET A 206 -13.99 -4.02 -6.67
C MET A 206 -14.60 -5.17 -7.47
N ALA A 207 -15.93 -5.18 -7.70
CA ALA A 207 -16.57 -6.12 -8.62
C ALA A 207 -16.40 -5.71 -10.09
N LEU A 208 -16.11 -4.44 -10.35
CA LEU A 208 -15.78 -3.90 -11.67
C LEU A 208 -14.31 -4.20 -12.02
N ASP A 209 -13.39 -3.75 -11.18
CA ASP A 209 -11.94 -4.00 -11.29
C ASP A 209 -11.23 -3.77 -9.94
N PRO A 210 -9.99 -4.23 -9.76
CA PRO A 210 -9.30 -4.14 -8.47
C PRO A 210 -8.82 -2.73 -8.08
N HIS A 211 -8.95 -1.72 -8.95
CA HIS A 211 -8.43 -0.36 -8.75
C HIS A 211 -9.51 0.70 -8.60
N THR A 212 -10.76 0.39 -9.02
CA THR A 212 -11.91 1.25 -8.79
C THR A 212 -12.32 1.15 -7.33
N ASN A 213 -12.42 2.29 -6.62
CA ASN A 213 -12.81 2.29 -5.21
C ASN A 213 -13.45 3.60 -4.75
N TYR A 214 -14.28 3.49 -3.71
CA TYR A 214 -14.77 4.61 -2.93
C TYR A 214 -13.80 4.90 -1.78
N LEU A 215 -13.48 6.16 -1.57
CA LEU A 215 -12.68 6.65 -0.45
C LEU A 215 -13.59 7.42 0.50
N THR A 216 -13.62 7.06 1.76
CA THR A 216 -14.22 7.90 2.80
C THR A 216 -13.54 9.27 2.84
N GLN A 217 -14.11 10.26 3.51
CA GLN A 217 -13.48 11.58 3.64
C GLN A 217 -12.08 11.48 4.24
N GLU A 218 -11.89 10.61 5.19
CA GLU A 218 -10.59 10.36 5.82
C GLU A 218 -9.59 9.73 4.87
N GLU A 219 -10.00 8.72 4.12
CA GLU A 219 -9.15 8.05 3.12
C GLU A 219 -8.80 8.99 1.96
N HIS A 220 -9.72 9.90 1.61
CA HIS A 220 -9.46 10.99 0.67
C HIS A 220 -8.36 11.92 1.19
N GLU A 221 -8.46 12.37 2.44
CA GLU A 221 -7.45 13.23 3.06
C GLU A 221 -6.08 12.56 3.12
N ASP A 222 -6.02 11.27 3.48
CA ASP A 222 -4.79 10.49 3.50
C ASP A 222 -4.19 10.33 2.08
N PHE A 223 -5.04 10.11 1.08
CA PHE A 223 -4.62 10.04 -0.33
C PHE A 223 -4.00 11.36 -0.81
N MET A 224 -4.63 12.49 -0.47
CA MET A 224 -4.09 13.82 -0.81
C MET A 224 -2.75 14.09 -0.15
N ILE A 225 -2.57 13.70 1.12
CA ILE A 225 -1.29 13.83 1.84
C ILE A 225 -0.20 13.01 1.18
N SER A 226 -0.49 11.76 0.80
CA SER A 226 0.50 10.86 0.19
C SER A 226 0.99 11.35 -1.18
N ASN A 227 0.11 11.99 -1.96
CA ASN A 227 0.46 12.52 -3.27
C ASN A 227 1.27 13.83 -3.20
N ASN A 228 1.01 14.67 -2.21
CA ASN A 228 1.67 15.98 -2.10
C ASN A 228 3.02 15.93 -1.38
N LEU A 229 3.42 14.78 -0.79
CA LEU A 229 4.59 14.64 0.10
C LEU A 229 4.64 15.69 1.23
N LYS A 230 3.49 16.26 1.58
CA LYS A 230 3.34 17.26 2.65
C LYS A 230 2.38 16.75 3.70
N LEU A 231 2.84 16.68 4.90
CA LEU A 231 2.05 16.29 6.05
C LEU A 231 2.11 17.41 7.09
N GLU A 232 0.96 17.94 7.51
CA GLU A 232 0.88 18.83 8.67
C GLU A 232 0.60 18.00 9.94
N GLY A 233 1.50 18.07 10.90
CA GLY A 233 1.36 17.28 12.11
C GLY A 233 2.63 17.30 12.98
N ILE A 234 2.88 16.20 13.67
CA ILE A 234 3.98 16.10 14.62
C ILE A 234 5.21 15.34 14.10
N GLY A 235 5.11 14.66 12.94
CA GLY A 235 6.25 13.91 12.37
C GLY A 235 6.51 12.58 13.08
N VAL A 236 5.46 11.80 13.32
CA VAL A 236 5.58 10.50 13.98
C VAL A 236 4.79 9.45 13.20
N GLN A 237 5.38 8.29 12.98
CA GLN A 237 4.68 7.11 12.51
C GLN A 237 4.12 6.37 13.72
N LEU A 238 2.84 6.00 13.63
CA LEU A 238 2.10 5.35 14.72
C LEU A 238 1.61 3.98 14.29
N ARG A 239 1.52 3.05 15.24
CA ARG A 239 0.89 1.74 15.07
C ARG A 239 -0.11 1.48 16.20
N SER A 240 -1.05 0.56 15.96
CA SER A 240 -1.97 0.10 16.99
C SER A 240 -1.52 -1.27 17.50
N GLU A 241 -1.42 -1.42 18.82
CA GLU A 241 -1.09 -2.68 19.46
C GLU A 241 -1.80 -2.76 20.82
N ASP A 242 -2.55 -3.85 21.06
CA ASP A 242 -3.25 -4.14 22.31
C ASP A 242 -4.17 -3.00 22.81
N GLY A 243 -4.80 -2.27 21.89
CA GLY A 243 -5.67 -1.14 22.20
C GLY A 243 -4.93 0.16 22.48
N TYR A 244 -3.60 0.18 22.42
CA TYR A 244 -2.81 1.39 22.51
C TYR A 244 -2.40 1.90 21.14
N THR A 245 -2.33 3.21 21.00
CA THR A 245 -1.61 3.87 19.92
C THR A 245 -0.15 4.02 20.35
N ILE A 246 0.76 3.44 19.59
CA ILE A 246 2.19 3.34 19.93
C ILE A 246 3.01 4.12 18.91
N VAL A 247 4.02 4.85 19.39
CA VAL A 247 5.02 5.47 18.54
C VAL A 247 5.89 4.38 17.90
N ASP A 248 5.80 4.24 16.57
CA ASP A 248 6.60 3.29 15.81
C ASP A 248 7.95 3.90 15.43
N ARG A 249 7.92 5.09 14.84
CA ARG A 249 9.12 5.81 14.40
C ARG A 249 8.90 7.32 14.41
N ILE A 250 9.95 8.08 14.73
CA ILE A 250 10.00 9.53 14.58
C ILE A 250 10.56 9.86 13.20
N ILE A 251 9.92 10.79 12.49
CA ILE A 251 10.36 11.24 11.16
C ILE A 251 11.44 12.32 11.37
N PRO A 252 12.67 12.13 10.83
CA PRO A 252 13.74 13.10 10.96
C PRO A 252 13.31 14.48 10.44
N GLY A 253 13.69 15.54 11.17
CA GLY A 253 13.33 16.91 10.85
C GLY A 253 11.88 17.31 11.16
N GLY A 254 11.04 16.38 11.61
CA GLY A 254 9.66 16.65 12.04
C GLY A 254 9.58 17.37 13.38
N ALA A 255 8.37 17.85 13.73
CA ALA A 255 8.15 18.59 14.99
C ALA A 255 8.56 17.80 16.24
N ALA A 256 8.26 16.49 16.27
CA ALA A 256 8.63 15.61 17.39
C ALA A 256 10.14 15.36 17.50
N ASP A 257 10.86 15.39 16.37
CA ASP A 257 12.32 15.22 16.34
C ASP A 257 13.08 16.43 16.92
N LYS A 258 12.48 17.62 16.77
CA LYS A 258 13.07 18.90 17.23
C LYS A 258 12.86 19.17 18.72
N LEU A 259 12.16 18.30 19.43
CA LEU A 259 11.93 18.46 20.87
C LEU A 259 13.25 18.30 21.67
N SER A 260 13.31 18.93 22.85
CA SER A 260 14.41 18.70 23.78
C SER A 260 14.50 17.22 24.17
N LYS A 261 15.70 16.74 24.49
CA LYS A 261 15.94 15.33 24.90
C LYS A 261 15.01 14.84 26.02
N GLU A 262 14.58 15.75 26.90
CA GLU A 262 13.69 15.43 28.03
C GLU A 262 12.24 15.17 27.60
N LEU A 263 11.80 15.87 26.54
CA LEU A 263 10.43 15.80 26.01
C LEU A 263 10.34 14.98 24.71
N GLN A 264 11.47 14.47 24.21
CA GLN A 264 11.51 13.73 22.95
C GLN A 264 10.71 12.44 23.05
N LEU A 265 9.80 12.22 22.10
CA LEU A 265 9.12 10.94 21.92
C LEU A 265 10.14 9.84 21.60
N GLN A 266 9.84 8.62 21.99
CA GLN A 266 10.68 7.46 21.71
C GLN A 266 9.84 6.34 21.05
N PRO A 267 10.44 5.50 20.21
CA PRO A 267 9.79 4.28 19.76
C PRO A 267 9.30 3.45 20.95
N ASN A 268 8.10 2.89 20.80
CA ASN A 268 7.34 2.14 21.82
C ASN A 268 6.70 2.99 22.94
N ASP A 269 6.76 4.33 22.90
CA ASP A 269 5.89 5.16 23.76
C ASP A 269 4.42 4.87 23.47
N ARG A 270 3.61 4.61 24.51
CA ARG A 270 2.17 4.36 24.43
C ARG A 270 1.40 5.65 24.63
N ILE A 271 0.69 6.13 23.63
CA ILE A 271 -0.16 7.32 23.74
C ILE A 271 -1.47 6.90 24.39
N VAL A 272 -1.80 7.50 25.52
CA VAL A 272 -2.99 7.17 26.32
C VAL A 272 -4.03 8.30 26.34
N ALA A 273 -3.62 9.55 26.09
CA ALA A 273 -4.57 10.65 25.91
C ALA A 273 -4.01 11.73 24.97
N VAL A 274 -4.91 12.46 24.32
CA VAL A 274 -4.58 13.56 23.41
C VAL A 274 -5.41 14.79 23.80
N ALA A 275 -4.76 15.96 23.91
CA ALA A 275 -5.43 17.23 24.14
C ALA A 275 -5.07 18.24 23.06
N GLN A 276 -6.03 19.08 22.68
CA GLN A 276 -5.82 20.23 21.80
C GLN A 276 -5.54 21.45 22.68
N ASP A 277 -4.45 22.16 22.40
CA ASP A 277 -4.09 23.39 23.09
C ASP A 277 -4.30 23.31 24.62
N ASN A 278 -5.34 23.94 25.15
CA ASN A 278 -5.70 23.94 26.58
C ASN A 278 -6.95 23.13 26.91
N ASP A 279 -7.45 22.35 25.98
CA ASP A 279 -8.61 21.48 26.21
C ASP A 279 -8.27 20.34 27.19
N GLU A 280 -9.30 19.73 27.78
CA GLU A 280 -9.15 18.54 28.60
C GLU A 280 -8.66 17.35 27.75
N PRO A 281 -7.71 16.54 28.28
CA PRO A 281 -7.21 15.37 27.58
C PRO A 281 -8.30 14.31 27.33
N VAL A 282 -8.45 13.92 26.07
CA VAL A 282 -9.33 12.82 25.67
C VAL A 282 -8.58 11.52 25.79
N ASP A 283 -9.11 10.54 26.53
CA ASP A 283 -8.57 9.19 26.61
C ASP A 283 -8.69 8.51 25.24
N VAL A 284 -7.58 7.95 24.75
CA VAL A 284 -7.50 7.30 23.43
C VAL A 284 -7.19 5.80 23.52
N VAL A 285 -7.22 5.22 24.72
CA VAL A 285 -7.04 3.77 24.89
C VAL A 285 -8.26 3.04 24.31
N ASP A 286 -8.01 1.97 23.58
CA ASP A 286 -9.03 1.19 22.83
C ASP A 286 -9.73 1.96 21.68
N MET A 287 -9.28 3.19 21.36
CA MET A 287 -9.75 3.97 20.23
C MET A 287 -9.12 3.45 18.92
N ASP A 288 -9.83 3.61 17.81
CA ASP A 288 -9.26 3.29 16.49
C ASP A 288 -8.05 4.18 16.18
N LEU A 289 -7.00 3.59 15.65
CA LEU A 289 -5.77 4.33 15.33
C LEU A 289 -6.01 5.55 14.44
N ARG A 290 -6.92 5.43 13.46
CA ARG A 290 -7.25 6.54 12.55
C ARG A 290 -7.90 7.71 13.30
N ASP A 291 -8.77 7.42 14.28
CA ASP A 291 -9.41 8.47 15.09
C ASP A 291 -8.39 9.16 16.00
N VAL A 292 -7.44 8.42 16.56
CA VAL A 292 -6.33 9.01 17.33
C VAL A 292 -5.44 9.86 16.44
N VAL A 293 -5.11 9.38 15.23
CA VAL A 293 -4.32 10.13 14.24
C VAL A 293 -5.00 11.45 13.86
N LYS A 294 -6.34 11.46 13.68
CA LYS A 294 -7.10 12.72 13.43
C LYS A 294 -6.93 13.74 14.55
N MET A 295 -6.92 13.28 15.80
CA MET A 295 -6.72 14.15 16.95
C MET A 295 -5.28 14.68 17.04
N ILE A 296 -4.31 13.88 16.59
CA ILE A 296 -2.89 14.25 16.62
C ILE A 296 -2.53 15.18 15.46
N ARG A 297 -3.04 14.93 14.24
CA ARG A 297 -2.89 15.82 13.08
C ARG A 297 -3.61 17.16 13.30
N GLY A 298 -3.22 18.16 12.55
CA GLY A 298 -3.86 19.48 12.58
C GLY A 298 -2.97 20.52 11.90
N LYS A 299 -3.50 21.75 11.78
CA LYS A 299 -2.83 22.84 11.08
C LYS A 299 -1.48 23.19 11.70
N LYS A 300 -0.50 23.51 10.83
CA LYS A 300 0.80 24.05 11.23
C LYS A 300 0.64 25.21 12.21
N GLY A 301 1.47 25.20 13.26
CA GLY A 301 1.46 26.22 14.33
C GLY A 301 0.48 25.97 15.47
N THR A 302 -0.40 24.95 15.38
CA THR A 302 -1.31 24.57 16.48
C THR A 302 -0.62 23.60 17.44
N LEU A 303 -1.00 23.70 18.74
CA LEU A 303 -0.42 22.86 19.80
C LEU A 303 -1.27 21.59 20.00
N VAL A 304 -0.59 20.43 20.10
CA VAL A 304 -1.18 19.19 20.63
C VAL A 304 -0.37 18.72 21.84
N LYS A 305 -1.04 18.21 22.84
CA LYS A 305 -0.41 17.60 24.04
C LYS A 305 -0.71 16.10 24.02
N LEU A 306 0.35 15.29 24.01
CA LEU A 306 0.25 13.85 24.10
C LEU A 306 0.56 13.39 25.51
N THR A 307 -0.37 12.69 26.16
CA THR A 307 -0.08 11.96 27.38
C THR A 307 0.42 10.57 26.99
N ILE A 308 1.64 10.25 27.36
CA ILE A 308 2.27 8.95 27.03
C ILE A 308 2.59 8.16 28.28
N ILE A 309 2.70 6.84 28.10
CA ILE A 309 3.32 5.92 29.06
C ILE A 309 4.60 5.36 28.38
N ARG A 310 5.73 5.65 28.96
CA ARG A 310 7.05 5.08 28.56
C ARG A 310 7.40 3.95 29.52
N ILE A 311 7.73 2.80 28.96
CA ILE A 311 8.15 1.63 29.73
C ILE A 311 9.67 1.50 29.60
N ASN A 312 10.38 1.46 30.72
CA ASN A 312 11.80 1.18 30.70
C ASN A 312 12.02 -0.31 30.37
N PRO A 313 12.71 -0.67 29.28
CA PRO A 313 12.85 -2.05 28.85
C PRO A 313 13.64 -2.93 29.83
N THR A 314 14.47 -2.32 30.70
CA THR A 314 15.30 -3.06 31.66
C THR A 314 14.63 -3.23 33.02
N SER A 315 13.98 -2.17 33.56
CA SER A 315 13.37 -2.18 34.90
C SER A 315 11.86 -2.45 34.88
N ASN A 316 11.23 -2.43 33.71
CA ASN A 316 9.77 -2.51 33.53
C ASN A 316 8.99 -1.38 34.22
N GLU A 317 9.69 -0.33 34.64
CA GLU A 317 9.09 0.83 35.29
C GLU A 317 8.35 1.68 34.27
N GLN A 318 7.12 2.10 34.64
CA GLN A 318 6.27 2.91 33.78
C GLN A 318 6.34 4.39 34.20
N LYS A 319 6.67 5.26 33.26
CA LYS A 319 6.68 6.72 33.47
C LYS A 319 5.57 7.36 32.62
N ARG A 320 4.64 8.04 33.26
CA ARG A 320 3.63 8.84 32.59
C ARG A 320 4.15 10.26 32.37
N MET A 321 4.03 10.78 31.15
CA MET A 321 4.52 12.10 30.76
C MET A 321 3.51 12.80 29.84
N VAL A 322 3.49 14.13 29.89
CA VAL A 322 2.75 14.97 28.92
C VAL A 322 3.77 15.67 28.04
N ILE A 323 3.64 15.49 26.74
CA ILE A 323 4.55 16.04 25.74
C ILE A 323 3.80 17.04 24.87
N PRO A 324 4.04 18.35 25.02
CA PRO A 324 3.48 19.38 24.15
C PRO A 324 4.27 19.44 22.83
N ILE A 325 3.57 19.43 21.70
CA ILE A 325 4.18 19.47 20.36
C ILE A 325 3.44 20.50 19.53
N VAL A 326 4.16 21.48 18.99
CA VAL A 326 3.62 22.41 18.00
C VAL A 326 3.68 21.74 16.63
N ARG A 327 2.55 21.63 15.95
CA ARG A 327 2.49 20.99 14.64
C ARG A 327 3.24 21.80 13.61
N GLU A 328 3.95 21.09 12.73
CA GLU A 328 4.70 21.68 11.63
C GLU A 328 4.33 21.03 10.29
N GLU A 329 4.74 21.65 9.20
CA GLU A 329 4.78 21.02 7.89
C GLU A 329 6.01 20.10 7.85
N ILE A 330 5.75 18.81 7.58
CA ILE A 330 6.77 17.77 7.57
C ILE A 330 7.03 17.44 6.10
N ASN A 331 8.25 17.73 5.66
CA ASN A 331 8.73 17.31 4.35
C ASN A 331 9.20 15.86 4.43
N LEU A 332 8.60 14.99 3.62
CA LEU A 332 9.00 13.60 3.52
C LEU A 332 10.22 13.47 2.60
N GLU A 333 11.36 14.04 3.00
CA GLU A 333 12.59 14.04 2.18
C GLU A 333 13.13 12.63 1.89
N ASP A 334 12.86 11.67 2.78
CA ASP A 334 13.23 10.27 2.55
C ASP A 334 12.47 9.62 1.39
N SER A 335 11.33 10.20 1.01
CA SER A 335 10.51 9.77 -0.13
C SER A 335 10.80 10.54 -1.41
N ALA A 336 11.82 11.41 -1.43
CA ALA A 336 12.20 12.18 -2.61
C ALA A 336 13.22 11.44 -3.48
N VAL A 337 13.39 11.92 -4.72
CA VAL A 337 14.46 11.46 -5.63
C VAL A 337 15.82 11.78 -5.04
N LYS A 338 16.68 10.77 -4.96
CA LYS A 338 18.06 10.89 -4.45
C LYS A 338 19.05 10.35 -5.48
N SER A 339 20.29 10.85 -5.46
CA SER A 339 21.36 10.34 -6.32
C SER A 339 22.65 10.11 -5.57
N GLU A 340 23.42 9.15 -6.07
CA GLU A 340 24.75 8.82 -5.59
C GLU A 340 25.67 8.48 -6.77
N VAL A 341 26.97 8.51 -6.56
CA VAL A 341 27.96 8.14 -7.57
C VAL A 341 28.66 6.86 -7.14
N HIS A 342 28.68 5.90 -8.04
CA HIS A 342 29.49 4.68 -7.91
C HIS A 342 30.73 4.75 -8.79
N GLN A 343 31.90 4.53 -8.19
CA GLN A 343 33.14 4.36 -8.94
C GLN A 343 33.47 2.87 -9.07
N SER A 344 33.47 2.37 -10.29
CA SER A 344 33.82 0.98 -10.57
C SER A 344 35.31 0.72 -10.33
N LYS A 345 35.69 -0.55 -10.17
CA LYS A 345 37.10 -0.98 -10.04
C LYS A 345 38.00 -0.51 -11.19
N ASN A 346 37.42 -0.25 -12.36
CA ASN A 346 38.14 0.22 -13.55
C ASN A 346 38.15 1.76 -13.68
N GLY A 347 37.75 2.49 -12.63
CA GLY A 347 37.73 3.95 -12.61
C GLY A 347 36.53 4.59 -13.32
N MET A 348 35.61 3.82 -13.87
CA MET A 348 34.38 4.36 -14.50
C MET A 348 33.45 4.93 -13.43
N VAL A 349 32.94 6.12 -13.68
CA VAL A 349 32.04 6.84 -12.78
C VAL A 349 30.61 6.64 -13.27
N ILE A 350 29.75 6.01 -12.47
CA ILE A 350 28.33 5.74 -12.77
C ILE A 350 27.46 6.58 -11.86
N GLY A 351 26.52 7.32 -12.42
CA GLY A 351 25.50 8.03 -11.68
C GLY A 351 24.32 7.11 -11.38
N TYR A 352 23.91 7.05 -10.14
CA TYR A 352 22.74 6.28 -9.69
C TYR A 352 21.69 7.23 -9.17
N ILE A 353 20.43 7.08 -9.62
CA ILE A 353 19.27 7.87 -9.20
C ILE A 353 18.18 6.91 -8.75
N LYS A 354 17.76 7.01 -7.48
CA LYS A 354 16.60 6.31 -6.93
C LYS A 354 15.37 7.18 -7.02
N ILE A 355 14.32 6.69 -7.69
CA ILE A 355 13.02 7.34 -7.79
C ILE A 355 12.01 6.49 -7.01
N PRO A 356 11.62 6.89 -5.79
CA PRO A 356 10.74 6.06 -4.95
C PRO A 356 9.28 6.09 -5.38
N SER A 357 8.81 7.18 -6.00
CA SER A 357 7.46 7.31 -6.58
C SER A 357 7.41 8.48 -7.58
N PHE A 358 6.34 8.55 -8.39
CA PHE A 358 6.09 9.66 -9.32
C PHE A 358 5.18 10.69 -8.63
N TYR A 359 5.76 11.52 -7.77
CA TYR A 359 5.06 12.54 -7.00
C TYR A 359 5.05 13.89 -7.69
N VAL A 360 3.99 14.68 -7.42
CA VAL A 360 3.85 16.08 -7.85
C VAL A 360 3.01 16.85 -6.84
N ASP A 361 3.41 18.08 -6.52
CA ASP A 361 2.60 19.01 -5.70
C ASP A 361 1.44 19.57 -6.53
N ILE A 362 0.27 18.96 -6.41
CA ILE A 362 -0.93 19.37 -7.15
C ILE A 362 -1.57 20.67 -6.62
N THR A 363 -1.12 21.18 -5.48
CA THR A 363 -1.66 22.43 -4.90
C THR A 363 -1.13 23.66 -5.61
N LYS A 364 -0.07 23.52 -6.41
CA LYS A 364 0.52 24.58 -7.20
C LYS A 364 0.24 24.34 -8.67
N GLN A 365 -0.51 25.26 -9.29
CA GLN A 365 -0.77 25.22 -10.73
C GLN A 365 0.42 25.83 -11.49
N GLY A 366 0.97 25.07 -12.46
CA GLY A 366 2.04 25.52 -13.36
C GLY A 366 3.22 24.54 -13.41
N ILE A 367 3.91 24.51 -14.55
CA ILE A 367 5.02 23.57 -14.84
C ILE A 367 6.23 23.83 -13.93
N ASP A 368 6.39 25.06 -13.40
CA ASP A 368 7.61 25.51 -12.70
C ASP A 368 7.44 25.83 -11.21
N GLN A 369 6.29 25.57 -10.60
CA GLN A 369 6.02 26.10 -9.26
C GLN A 369 5.85 25.07 -8.12
N GLY A 370 6.14 23.80 -8.33
CA GLY A 370 6.00 22.77 -7.31
C GLY A 370 7.12 21.74 -7.30
N ARG A 371 7.35 21.10 -6.17
CA ARG A 371 8.24 19.95 -6.09
C ARG A 371 7.61 18.78 -6.86
N SER A 372 8.39 18.14 -7.73
CA SER A 372 7.96 16.96 -8.47
C SER A 372 9.11 15.98 -8.68
N SER A 373 8.78 14.73 -8.95
CA SER A 373 9.77 13.70 -9.24
C SER A 373 10.63 14.04 -10.45
N THR A 374 10.03 14.68 -11.48
CA THR A 374 10.77 15.12 -12.67
C THR A 374 11.72 16.27 -12.36
N ALA A 375 11.27 17.29 -11.62
CA ALA A 375 12.11 18.44 -11.23
C ALA A 375 13.29 17.99 -10.35
N ASP A 376 13.03 17.12 -9.36
CA ASP A 376 14.07 16.57 -8.53
C ASP A 376 15.04 15.69 -9.34
N THR A 377 14.56 14.91 -10.32
CA THR A 377 15.42 14.11 -11.22
C THR A 377 16.31 15.01 -12.08
N ILE A 378 15.80 16.11 -12.64
CA ILE A 378 16.59 17.10 -13.39
C ILE A 378 17.73 17.63 -12.51
N MET A 379 17.43 18.00 -11.27
CA MET A 379 18.44 18.48 -10.32
C MET A 379 19.52 17.41 -10.07
N GLN A 380 19.12 16.15 -9.89
CA GLN A 380 20.08 15.04 -9.67
C GLN A 380 20.92 14.77 -10.92
N ILE A 381 20.33 14.78 -12.13
CA ILE A 381 21.07 14.63 -13.39
C ILE A 381 22.14 15.72 -13.51
N ASN A 382 21.78 17.00 -13.25
CA ASN A 382 22.75 18.11 -13.27
C ASN A 382 23.92 17.90 -12.30
N ASN A 383 23.64 17.43 -11.10
CA ASN A 383 24.66 17.14 -10.10
C ASN A 383 25.59 16.00 -10.54
N LEU A 384 25.06 14.98 -11.20
CA LEU A 384 25.83 13.85 -11.72
C LEU A 384 26.68 14.25 -12.96
N MET A 385 26.12 15.06 -13.86
CA MET A 385 26.86 15.54 -15.04
C MET A 385 28.10 16.37 -14.62
N LYS A 386 28.02 17.17 -13.57
CA LYS A 386 29.20 17.88 -13.01
C LYS A 386 30.29 16.92 -12.53
N LYS A 387 29.96 15.67 -12.24
CA LYS A 387 30.89 14.62 -11.82
C LYS A 387 31.39 13.74 -12.97
N ASN A 388 31.07 14.12 -14.23
CA ASN A 388 31.46 13.43 -15.46
C ASN A 388 31.10 11.93 -15.46
N VAL A 389 29.86 11.61 -15.08
CA VAL A 389 29.37 10.21 -15.08
C VAL A 389 29.30 9.67 -16.50
N ALA A 390 29.75 8.44 -16.69
CA ALA A 390 29.76 7.76 -17.99
C ALA A 390 28.40 7.13 -18.36
N CYS A 391 27.54 6.91 -17.36
CA CYS A 391 26.21 6.34 -17.52
C CYS A 391 25.33 6.77 -16.35
N ILE A 392 24.01 6.90 -16.58
CA ILE A 392 23.02 7.07 -15.53
C ILE A 392 22.21 5.78 -15.36
N VAL A 393 22.07 5.34 -14.12
CA VAL A 393 21.20 4.23 -13.70
C VAL A 393 20.01 4.82 -12.98
N ILE A 394 18.78 4.61 -13.50
CA ILE A 394 17.51 4.97 -12.86
C ILE A 394 16.97 3.74 -12.16
N ASP A 395 16.83 3.78 -10.84
CA ASP A 395 16.26 2.67 -10.06
C ASP A 395 14.80 2.92 -9.71
N LEU A 396 13.91 2.14 -10.31
CA LEU A 396 12.47 2.10 -10.09
C LEU A 396 12.04 0.88 -9.26
N ARG A 397 12.95 0.09 -8.73
CA ARG A 397 12.59 -1.05 -7.87
C ARG A 397 11.82 -0.56 -6.65
N GLY A 398 10.69 -1.21 -6.36
CA GLY A 398 9.81 -0.82 -5.26
C GLY A 398 8.98 0.45 -5.52
N ASN A 399 9.00 1.00 -6.74
CA ASN A 399 8.24 2.21 -7.09
C ASN A 399 6.82 1.85 -7.57
N PRO A 400 5.75 2.16 -6.79
CA PRO A 400 4.37 1.78 -7.13
C PRO A 400 3.75 2.63 -8.24
N GLY A 401 4.47 3.60 -8.78
CA GLY A 401 3.96 4.58 -9.74
C GLY A 401 3.65 5.93 -9.10
N GLY A 402 2.58 6.58 -9.54
CA GLY A 402 2.15 7.90 -9.09
C GLY A 402 1.49 8.71 -10.22
N ALA A 403 1.79 10.00 -10.31
CA ALA A 403 1.18 10.90 -11.27
C ALA A 403 1.56 10.57 -12.73
N LEU A 404 0.55 10.41 -13.59
CA LEU A 404 0.72 10.16 -15.02
C LEU A 404 1.55 11.26 -15.69
N SER A 405 1.27 12.52 -15.37
CA SER A 405 1.99 13.68 -15.93
C SER A 405 3.50 13.62 -15.65
N GLU A 406 3.89 13.08 -14.51
CA GLU A 406 5.30 12.93 -14.17
C GLU A 406 5.96 11.78 -14.95
N ALA A 407 5.23 10.68 -15.24
CA ALA A 407 5.76 9.62 -16.09
C ALA A 407 6.07 10.14 -17.52
N LEU A 408 5.16 10.95 -18.09
CA LEU A 408 5.35 11.56 -19.40
C LEU A 408 6.57 12.50 -19.43
N LYS A 409 6.63 13.45 -18.48
CA LYS A 409 7.73 14.41 -18.38
C LYS A 409 9.08 13.74 -18.12
N LEU A 410 9.09 12.74 -17.21
CA LEU A 410 10.32 12.04 -16.85
C LEU A 410 10.87 11.25 -18.05
N ALA A 411 9.99 10.55 -18.82
CA ALA A 411 10.39 9.85 -20.02
C ALA A 411 10.92 10.82 -21.09
N GLY A 412 10.28 12.00 -21.24
CA GLY A 412 10.73 13.08 -22.13
C GLY A 412 12.13 13.61 -21.84
N LEU A 413 12.66 13.44 -20.62
CA LEU A 413 14.06 13.81 -20.34
C LEU A 413 15.07 12.96 -21.14
N PHE A 414 14.67 11.81 -21.63
CA PHE A 414 15.55 10.82 -22.27
C PHE A 414 15.20 10.53 -23.72
N VAL A 415 14.02 10.89 -24.20
CA VAL A 415 13.61 10.79 -25.61
C VAL A 415 13.42 12.20 -26.19
N ASP A 416 13.53 12.35 -27.51
CA ASP A 416 13.54 13.70 -28.12
C ASP A 416 12.13 14.26 -28.30
N ALA A 417 11.24 13.47 -28.85
CA ALA A 417 9.85 13.84 -29.09
C ALA A 417 9.03 12.57 -29.43
N GLY A 418 7.71 12.72 -29.42
CA GLY A 418 6.77 11.68 -29.84
C GLY A 418 6.04 11.01 -28.70
N PRO A 419 5.29 9.97 -29.00
CA PRO A 419 4.39 9.33 -28.06
C PRO A 419 5.14 8.61 -26.95
N ILE A 420 4.87 8.97 -25.71
CA ILE A 420 5.36 8.24 -24.52
C ILE A 420 4.42 7.07 -24.21
N MET A 421 3.13 7.25 -24.46
CA MET A 421 2.10 6.22 -24.29
C MET A 421 0.87 6.53 -25.15
N GLN A 422 0.00 5.54 -25.27
CA GLN A 422 -1.34 5.71 -25.81
C GLN A 422 -2.38 5.36 -24.73
N VAL A 423 -3.55 5.95 -24.79
CA VAL A 423 -4.66 5.72 -23.87
C VAL A 423 -5.89 5.30 -24.68
N TYR A 424 -6.51 4.20 -24.29
CA TYR A 424 -7.83 3.78 -24.75
C TYR A 424 -8.83 4.00 -23.63
N ASP A 425 -9.81 4.87 -23.85
CA ASP A 425 -10.76 5.33 -22.84
C ASP A 425 -12.17 4.72 -22.99
N SER A 426 -13.06 5.08 -22.07
CA SER A 426 -14.45 4.63 -22.04
C SER A 426 -15.32 5.12 -23.23
N SER A 427 -14.79 6.02 -24.07
CA SER A 427 -15.45 6.51 -25.28
C SER A 427 -15.01 5.76 -26.55
N ASP A 428 -14.32 4.62 -26.38
CA ASP A 428 -13.73 3.80 -27.46
C ASP A 428 -12.72 4.62 -28.32
N THR A 429 -12.06 5.63 -27.73
CA THR A 429 -11.07 6.43 -28.44
C THR A 429 -9.66 6.08 -28.04
N ILE A 430 -8.74 6.16 -29.02
CA ILE A 430 -7.30 6.00 -28.78
C ILE A 430 -6.67 7.39 -28.89
N GLN A 431 -6.04 7.83 -27.82
CA GLN A 431 -5.31 9.08 -27.75
C GLN A 431 -3.83 8.83 -27.52
N SER A 432 -2.96 9.44 -28.36
CA SER A 432 -1.52 9.50 -28.09
C SER A 432 -1.23 10.58 -27.06
N LEU A 433 -0.41 10.26 -26.07
CA LEU A 433 0.14 11.21 -25.12
C LEU A 433 1.64 11.31 -25.37
N ASP A 434 2.01 12.43 -25.99
CA ASP A 434 3.37 12.70 -26.41
C ASP A 434 4.20 13.37 -25.31
N ASP A 435 5.51 13.40 -25.50
CA ASP A 435 6.40 14.18 -24.66
C ASP A 435 5.97 15.66 -24.60
N PRO A 436 5.64 16.19 -23.41
CA PRO A 436 5.19 17.56 -23.26
C PRO A 436 6.32 18.61 -23.43
N ILE A 437 7.59 18.18 -23.39
CA ILE A 437 8.77 19.07 -23.45
C ILE A 437 9.75 18.51 -24.47
N PRO A 438 9.65 18.87 -25.74
CA PRO A 438 10.57 18.35 -26.76
C PRO A 438 12.03 18.68 -26.47
N GLY A 439 12.90 17.73 -26.78
CA GLY A 439 14.33 17.82 -26.58
C GLY A 439 14.88 16.92 -25.50
N VAL A 440 16.03 16.29 -25.77
CA VAL A 440 16.65 15.34 -24.83
C VAL A 440 17.44 16.07 -23.76
N TYR A 441 17.06 15.90 -22.50
CA TYR A 441 17.81 16.50 -21.39
C TYR A 441 19.11 15.73 -21.09
N TYR A 442 19.05 14.38 -21.13
CA TYR A 442 20.23 13.52 -20.98
C TYR A 442 20.34 12.54 -22.15
N SER A 443 21.38 12.70 -22.98
CA SER A 443 21.61 11.89 -24.17
C SER A 443 22.64 10.77 -23.99
N GLY A 444 23.28 10.64 -22.80
CA GLY A 444 24.27 9.61 -22.51
C GLY A 444 23.65 8.20 -22.29
N PRO A 445 24.50 7.19 -22.05
CA PRO A 445 24.05 5.83 -21.77
C PRO A 445 23.10 5.75 -20.56
N LEU A 446 22.03 4.94 -20.67
CA LEU A 446 20.97 4.82 -19.69
C LEU A 446 20.69 3.36 -19.35
N VAL A 447 20.56 3.09 -18.06
CA VAL A 447 20.09 1.79 -17.53
C VAL A 447 18.89 2.05 -16.62
N VAL A 448 17.88 1.21 -16.67
CA VAL A 448 16.70 1.29 -15.81
C VAL A 448 16.55 -0.01 -15.03
N LEU A 449 16.44 0.10 -13.71
CA LEU A 449 16.24 -1.05 -12.82
C LEU A 449 14.78 -1.17 -12.46
N ILE A 450 14.21 -2.37 -12.58
CA ILE A 450 12.81 -2.68 -12.29
C ILE A 450 12.68 -3.94 -11.43
N ASP A 451 11.54 -4.08 -10.75
CA ASP A 451 11.14 -5.29 -10.05
C ASP A 451 9.62 -5.50 -10.11
N LYS A 452 9.11 -6.54 -9.45
CA LYS A 452 7.66 -6.83 -9.36
C LYS A 452 6.83 -5.73 -8.69
N PHE A 453 7.46 -4.86 -7.92
CA PHE A 453 6.80 -3.74 -7.25
C PHE A 453 6.81 -2.46 -8.09
N SER A 454 7.56 -2.43 -9.19
CA SER A 454 7.49 -1.36 -10.17
C SER A 454 6.14 -1.42 -10.89
N ALA A 455 5.28 -0.40 -10.71
CA ALA A 455 3.92 -0.44 -11.22
C ALA A 455 3.49 0.88 -11.87
N SER A 456 2.45 0.84 -12.75
CA SER A 456 1.76 2.02 -13.28
C SER A 456 2.70 3.02 -13.97
N ALA A 457 2.91 4.24 -13.43
CA ALA A 457 3.80 5.27 -13.97
C ALA A 457 5.24 4.76 -14.18
N SER A 458 5.74 3.87 -13.31
CA SER A 458 7.04 3.19 -13.51
C SER A 458 7.04 2.33 -14.78
N GLU A 459 5.91 1.68 -15.07
CA GLU A 459 5.75 0.83 -16.25
C GLU A 459 5.60 1.65 -17.53
N ILE A 460 4.96 2.83 -17.45
CA ILE A 460 4.90 3.79 -18.55
C ILE A 460 6.32 4.24 -18.91
N PHE A 461 7.08 4.68 -17.92
CA PHE A 461 8.47 5.11 -18.12
C PHE A 461 9.34 3.98 -18.69
N ALA A 462 9.38 2.82 -18.03
CA ALA A 462 10.20 1.69 -18.47
C ALA A 462 9.77 1.17 -19.85
N GLY A 463 8.46 1.17 -20.15
CA GLY A 463 7.90 0.77 -21.44
C GLY A 463 8.31 1.70 -22.57
N ALA A 464 8.24 3.02 -22.35
CA ALA A 464 8.71 4.02 -23.30
C ALA A 464 10.22 3.87 -23.57
N ILE A 465 11.05 3.79 -22.51
CA ILE A 465 12.50 3.59 -22.66
C ILE A 465 12.81 2.33 -23.47
N ARG A 466 12.08 1.25 -23.26
CA ARG A 466 12.24 -0.01 -23.99
C ARG A 466 11.82 0.11 -25.46
N ASP A 467 10.64 0.67 -25.74
CA ASP A 467 10.11 0.77 -27.10
C ASP A 467 10.96 1.71 -27.97
N TYR A 468 11.44 2.82 -27.40
CA TYR A 468 12.41 3.69 -28.04
C TYR A 468 13.83 3.11 -28.13
N ARG A 469 14.10 1.97 -27.52
CA ARG A 469 15.46 1.39 -27.37
C ARG A 469 16.46 2.38 -26.79
N ARG A 470 16.00 3.24 -25.88
CA ARG A 470 16.77 4.35 -25.33
C ARG A 470 17.75 3.90 -24.24
N GLY A 471 17.42 2.85 -23.49
CA GLY A 471 18.19 2.34 -22.35
C GLY A 471 18.02 0.84 -22.19
N ILE A 472 18.88 0.22 -21.37
CA ILE A 472 18.79 -1.19 -21.01
C ILE A 472 17.92 -1.33 -19.77
N ILE A 473 16.97 -2.25 -19.82
CA ILE A 473 16.12 -2.59 -18.69
C ILE A 473 16.70 -3.82 -17.99
N ILE A 474 17.09 -3.67 -16.72
CA ILE A 474 17.56 -4.78 -15.87
C ILE A 474 16.53 -5.01 -14.78
N GLY A 475 16.11 -6.22 -14.54
CA GLY A 475 15.08 -6.51 -13.56
C GLY A 475 15.18 -7.89 -12.93
N THR A 476 14.42 -8.08 -11.84
CA THR A 476 14.33 -9.38 -11.16
C THR A 476 13.36 -10.31 -11.88
N ASP A 477 12.31 -9.75 -12.45
CA ASP A 477 11.24 -10.39 -13.21
C ASP A 477 10.48 -9.28 -13.97
N ALA A 478 9.34 -9.59 -14.58
CA ALA A 478 8.44 -8.56 -15.11
C ALA A 478 7.96 -7.62 -13.97
N THR A 479 7.61 -6.39 -14.33
CA THR A 479 6.95 -5.44 -13.43
C THR A 479 5.56 -5.91 -13.02
N PHE A 480 4.85 -5.16 -12.19
CA PHE A 480 3.56 -5.54 -11.61
C PHE A 480 2.47 -5.87 -12.66
N GLY A 481 2.42 -5.12 -13.75
CA GLY A 481 1.44 -5.33 -14.82
C GLY A 481 0.17 -4.48 -14.70
N LYS A 482 0.22 -3.31 -14.03
CA LYS A 482 -0.91 -2.40 -13.92
C LYS A 482 -0.95 -1.43 -15.11
N GLY A 483 -1.80 -1.72 -16.10
CA GLY A 483 -2.03 -0.92 -17.30
C GLY A 483 -3.30 -0.07 -17.28
N THR A 484 -3.97 0.04 -16.13
CA THR A 484 -5.19 0.82 -15.97
C THR A 484 -4.90 2.25 -15.48
N VAL A 485 -5.68 3.20 -15.97
CA VAL A 485 -5.66 4.61 -15.54
C VAL A 485 -6.90 4.89 -14.72
N GLN A 486 -6.71 5.55 -13.57
CA GLN A 486 -7.81 5.96 -12.73
C GLN A 486 -7.99 7.48 -12.78
N SER A 487 -9.23 7.93 -13.04
CA SER A 487 -9.66 9.28 -12.72
C SER A 487 -10.00 9.37 -11.23
N TYR A 488 -9.83 10.56 -10.69
CA TYR A 488 -10.12 10.87 -9.30
C TYR A 488 -11.14 12.01 -9.23
N LYS A 489 -12.18 11.82 -8.40
CA LYS A 489 -13.27 12.79 -8.28
C LYS A 489 -13.69 12.94 -6.82
N GLU A 490 -13.52 14.13 -6.28
CA GLU A 490 -14.04 14.48 -4.96
C GLU A 490 -15.55 14.58 -4.99
N LEU A 491 -16.23 14.01 -4.00
CA LEU A 491 -17.68 14.09 -3.82
C LEU A 491 -18.05 15.35 -3.05
N TYR A 492 -19.15 15.98 -3.46
CA TYR A 492 -19.62 17.20 -2.81
C TYR A 492 -19.99 16.94 -1.32
N GLN A 493 -20.05 18.00 -0.52
CA GLN A 493 -20.37 17.95 0.90
C GLN A 493 -19.44 17.06 1.75
N LYS A 494 -18.19 16.89 1.36
CA LYS A 494 -17.20 16.05 2.08
C LYS A 494 -17.65 14.59 2.25
N LYS A 495 -18.34 14.04 1.27
CA LYS A 495 -18.77 12.64 1.24
C LYS A 495 -17.65 11.68 0.83
N GLY A 496 -16.41 12.16 0.78
CA GLY A 496 -15.26 11.41 0.35
C GLY A 496 -14.92 11.62 -1.13
N ALA A 497 -14.35 10.63 -1.76
CA ALA A 497 -13.95 10.67 -3.15
C ALA A 497 -14.12 9.30 -3.82
N ILE A 498 -14.08 9.27 -5.14
CA ILE A 498 -14.07 8.06 -5.94
C ILE A 498 -12.88 8.02 -6.87
N LYS A 499 -12.30 6.85 -7.00
CA LYS A 499 -11.31 6.52 -8.03
C LYS A 499 -11.97 5.58 -9.00
N ILE A 500 -11.93 5.87 -10.29
CA ILE A 500 -12.62 5.10 -11.33
C ILE A 500 -11.61 4.72 -12.40
N THR A 501 -11.51 3.45 -12.74
CA THR A 501 -10.76 2.99 -13.90
C THR A 501 -11.48 3.39 -15.17
N ASN A 502 -11.04 4.48 -15.79
CA ASN A 502 -11.68 5.08 -16.96
C ASN A 502 -10.89 4.87 -18.27
N ALA A 503 -9.69 4.30 -18.19
CA ALA A 503 -8.89 4.00 -19.37
C ALA A 503 -7.89 2.87 -19.13
N ILE A 504 -7.39 2.32 -20.24
CA ILE A 504 -6.23 1.42 -20.28
C ILE A 504 -5.13 2.13 -21.07
N PHE A 505 -3.92 2.10 -20.55
CA PHE A 505 -2.78 2.66 -21.26
C PHE A 505 -1.97 1.59 -22.00
N TYR A 506 -1.34 2.06 -23.05
CA TYR A 506 -0.52 1.25 -23.94
C TYR A 506 0.82 1.93 -24.18
N GLN A 507 1.83 1.13 -24.41
CA GLN A 507 3.12 1.64 -24.86
C GLN A 507 3.02 2.17 -26.30
N PRO A 508 4.00 2.94 -26.79
CA PRO A 508 4.05 3.40 -28.19
C PRO A 508 3.87 2.26 -29.20
N SER A 509 4.35 1.07 -28.90
CA SER A 509 4.19 -0.14 -29.74
C SER A 509 2.76 -0.67 -29.86
N GLY A 510 1.79 -0.11 -29.14
CA GLY A 510 0.40 -0.61 -29.11
C GLY A 510 0.18 -1.83 -28.21
N THR A 511 1.19 -2.26 -27.46
CA THR A 511 1.07 -3.29 -26.42
C THR A 511 0.78 -2.67 -25.07
N SER A 512 0.03 -3.36 -24.20
CA SER A 512 -0.17 -2.92 -22.82
C SER A 512 0.64 -3.80 -21.87
N ASN A 513 1.12 -3.19 -20.77
CA ASN A 513 1.67 -3.92 -19.64
C ASN A 513 0.58 -4.56 -18.76
N GLN A 514 -0.71 -4.25 -18.99
CA GLN A 514 -1.81 -4.84 -18.22
C GLN A 514 -1.70 -6.36 -18.17
N LEU A 515 -1.71 -6.95 -16.97
CA LEU A 515 -1.55 -8.36 -16.65
C LEU A 515 -0.13 -8.94 -16.85
N ASN A 516 0.67 -8.38 -17.75
CA ASN A 516 1.95 -8.98 -18.17
C ASN A 516 3.19 -8.26 -17.63
N GLY A 517 3.05 -6.98 -17.28
CA GLY A 517 4.19 -6.14 -16.89
C GLY A 517 5.17 -5.83 -18.02
N ILE A 518 6.21 -5.08 -17.70
CA ILE A 518 7.35 -4.81 -18.56
C ILE A 518 8.42 -5.86 -18.24
N LYS A 519 8.78 -6.66 -19.25
CA LYS A 519 9.87 -7.63 -19.11
C LYS A 519 11.22 -6.94 -19.24
N PRO A 520 12.20 -7.26 -18.37
CA PRO A 520 13.54 -6.73 -18.49
C PRO A 520 14.28 -7.32 -19.71
N ASP A 521 15.26 -6.58 -20.22
CA ASP A 521 16.21 -7.06 -21.23
C ASP A 521 17.17 -8.09 -20.63
N ILE A 522 17.59 -7.87 -19.38
CA ILE A 522 18.50 -8.75 -18.64
C ILE A 522 17.88 -9.02 -17.26
N THR A 523 17.70 -10.30 -16.94
CA THR A 523 17.16 -10.75 -15.66
C THR A 523 18.28 -11.05 -14.67
N VAL A 524 18.20 -10.45 -13.48
CA VAL A 524 19.09 -10.73 -12.35
C VAL A 524 18.23 -11.18 -11.18
N PRO A 525 18.39 -12.42 -10.68
CA PRO A 525 17.58 -12.92 -9.56
C PRO A 525 17.77 -12.13 -8.29
N ASP A 526 16.68 -11.96 -7.52
CA ASP A 526 16.66 -11.31 -6.21
C ASP A 526 15.64 -11.97 -5.30
N ILE A 527 15.77 -11.76 -3.97
CA ILE A 527 14.88 -12.33 -2.96
C ILE A 527 13.42 -11.90 -3.19
N THR A 528 13.16 -10.74 -3.76
CA THR A 528 11.82 -10.24 -4.06
C THR A 528 11.03 -11.14 -5.01
N THR A 529 11.70 -12.04 -5.75
CA THR A 529 11.03 -13.01 -6.62
C THR A 529 10.25 -14.10 -5.89
N ILE A 530 10.39 -14.22 -4.55
CA ILE A 530 9.57 -15.14 -3.75
C ILE A 530 8.10 -14.72 -3.69
N TRP A 531 7.80 -13.42 -3.83
CA TRP A 531 6.45 -12.90 -3.78
C TRP A 531 5.68 -13.22 -5.06
N ASP A 532 4.56 -13.95 -4.94
CA ASP A 532 3.64 -14.21 -6.05
C ASP A 532 2.61 -13.06 -6.17
N ILE A 533 3.09 -11.89 -6.62
CA ILE A 533 2.30 -10.67 -6.80
C ILE A 533 2.29 -10.24 -8.26
N GLY A 534 1.26 -9.50 -8.64
CA GLY A 534 1.07 -8.93 -9.96
C GLY A 534 -0.40 -8.66 -10.24
N GLU A 535 -0.67 -7.86 -11.25
CA GLU A 535 -2.04 -7.53 -11.69
C GLU A 535 -2.84 -8.80 -12.04
N ASN A 536 -2.20 -9.77 -12.68
CA ASN A 536 -2.80 -11.06 -13.07
C ASN A 536 -3.18 -11.97 -11.89
N LYS A 537 -2.84 -11.59 -10.66
CA LYS A 537 -3.24 -12.27 -9.42
C LYS A 537 -4.45 -11.62 -8.75
N LEU A 538 -4.84 -10.45 -9.21
CA LEU A 538 -5.97 -9.71 -8.66
C LEU A 538 -7.28 -10.23 -9.25
N LYS A 539 -8.30 -10.40 -8.40
CA LYS A 539 -9.64 -10.76 -8.85
C LYS A 539 -10.19 -9.65 -9.75
N TYR A 540 -10.81 -10.04 -10.85
CA TYR A 540 -11.47 -9.15 -11.82
C TYR A 540 -10.54 -8.13 -12.50
N ALA A 541 -9.23 -8.37 -12.52
CA ALA A 541 -8.30 -7.58 -13.31
C ALA A 541 -8.74 -7.53 -14.78
N LEU A 542 -8.76 -6.31 -15.35
CA LEU A 542 -9.27 -6.08 -16.71
C LEU A 542 -8.39 -6.74 -17.75
N GLN A 543 -9.05 -7.33 -18.77
CA GLN A 543 -8.37 -7.83 -19.95
C GLN A 543 -8.11 -6.68 -20.94
N TRP A 544 -7.12 -6.84 -21.78
CA TRP A 544 -6.77 -5.87 -22.80
C TRP A 544 -6.60 -6.53 -24.18
N LYS A 545 -6.67 -5.72 -25.24
CA LYS A 545 -6.40 -6.14 -26.61
C LYS A 545 -5.38 -5.20 -27.22
N PRO A 546 -4.47 -5.69 -28.09
CA PRO A 546 -3.51 -4.82 -28.78
C PRO A 546 -4.24 -3.74 -29.59
N ILE A 547 -3.66 -2.55 -29.60
CA ILE A 547 -4.09 -1.44 -30.44
C ILE A 547 -3.01 -1.15 -31.50
N PRO A 548 -3.30 -0.38 -32.56
CA PRO A 548 -2.28 0.02 -33.52
C PRO A 548 -1.12 0.75 -32.85
N PRO A 549 0.14 0.49 -33.25
CA PRO A 549 1.28 1.23 -32.75
C PRO A 549 1.17 2.72 -33.16
N ALA A 550 1.59 3.60 -32.26
CA ALA A 550 1.75 5.02 -32.58
C ALA A 550 2.93 5.23 -33.55
N ALA A 551 2.94 6.38 -34.20
CA ALA A 551 4.06 6.76 -35.08
C ALA A 551 5.25 7.23 -34.21
N TYR A 552 6.25 6.36 -34.04
CA TYR A 552 7.49 6.69 -33.33
C TYR A 552 8.71 6.05 -34.01
N THR A 553 9.87 6.61 -33.78
CA THR A 553 11.14 6.09 -34.28
C THR A 553 12.06 5.74 -33.12
N PRO A 554 12.69 4.56 -33.10
CA PRO A 554 13.68 4.22 -32.08
C PRO A 554 14.76 5.30 -31.95
N TYR A 555 15.10 5.68 -30.72
CA TYR A 555 16.10 6.71 -30.47
C TYR A 555 17.51 6.18 -30.70
N ARG A 556 18.17 6.68 -31.74
CA ARG A 556 19.59 6.38 -32.10
C ARG A 556 20.02 4.92 -32.04
N ASN A 557 19.10 3.97 -31.92
CA ASN A 557 19.36 2.53 -31.81
C ASN A 557 20.53 2.17 -30.86
N TYR A 558 20.57 2.78 -29.66
CA TYR A 558 21.66 2.52 -28.68
C TYR A 558 21.78 1.08 -28.25
N ILE A 559 20.74 0.26 -28.42
CA ILE A 559 20.70 -1.10 -27.91
C ILE A 559 20.29 -2.06 -29.04
N PRO A 560 21.24 -2.43 -29.90
CA PRO A 560 21.08 -3.58 -30.79
C PRO A 560 20.82 -4.86 -29.97
N GLY A 561 19.99 -5.78 -30.50
CA GLY A 561 19.72 -7.05 -29.84
C GLY A 561 20.98 -7.87 -29.51
N GLU A 562 22.04 -7.74 -30.34
CA GLU A 562 23.33 -8.37 -30.14
C GLU A 562 24.04 -7.85 -28.86
N VAL A 563 23.93 -6.57 -28.57
CA VAL A 563 24.49 -5.97 -27.34
C VAL A 563 23.78 -6.55 -26.12
N VAL A 564 22.45 -6.62 -26.16
CA VAL A 564 21.66 -7.22 -25.06
C VAL A 564 22.07 -8.69 -24.85
N ALA A 565 22.19 -9.47 -25.92
CA ALA A 565 22.60 -10.86 -25.84
C ALA A 565 24.00 -11.01 -25.23
N LEU A 566 24.95 -10.18 -25.66
CA LEU A 566 26.31 -10.19 -25.11
C LEU A 566 26.34 -9.87 -23.62
N LEU A 567 25.61 -8.84 -23.20
CA LEU A 567 25.56 -8.43 -21.81
C LEU A 567 24.88 -9.49 -20.93
N ARG A 568 23.81 -10.11 -21.43
CA ARG A 568 23.13 -11.23 -20.76
C ARG A 568 24.10 -12.39 -20.55
N ASN A 569 24.79 -12.84 -21.57
CA ASN A 569 25.77 -13.95 -21.49
C ASN A 569 26.88 -13.65 -20.48
N LYS A 570 27.40 -12.41 -20.44
CA LYS A 570 28.40 -12.01 -19.45
C LYS A 570 27.85 -12.04 -18.02
N SER A 571 26.64 -11.55 -17.83
CA SER A 571 25.97 -11.59 -16.52
C SER A 571 25.71 -13.01 -16.07
N ASP A 572 25.12 -13.86 -16.93
CA ASP A 572 24.85 -15.27 -16.63
C ASP A 572 26.13 -16.00 -16.21
N SER A 573 27.24 -15.75 -16.92
CA SER A 573 28.54 -16.34 -16.57
C SER A 573 29.06 -15.89 -15.20
N ARG A 574 28.87 -14.62 -14.82
CA ARG A 574 29.25 -14.12 -13.48
C ARG A 574 28.38 -14.75 -12.40
N LEU A 575 27.06 -14.76 -12.60
CA LEU A 575 26.11 -15.30 -11.61
C LEU A 575 26.30 -16.79 -11.37
N GLN A 576 26.59 -17.57 -12.43
CA GLN A 576 26.89 -19.02 -12.33
C GLN A 576 28.16 -19.31 -11.52
N ASN A 577 29.14 -18.42 -11.55
CA ASN A 577 30.44 -18.60 -10.89
C ASN A 577 30.50 -17.89 -9.50
N ASP A 578 29.46 -17.20 -9.07
CA ASP A 578 29.43 -16.51 -7.79
C ASP A 578 28.76 -17.38 -6.71
N ALA A 579 29.55 -17.83 -5.73
CA ALA A 579 29.07 -18.68 -4.62
C ALA A 579 27.99 -18.00 -3.77
N HIS A 580 28.00 -16.66 -3.66
CA HIS A 580 26.97 -15.91 -2.96
C HIS A 580 25.62 -16.00 -3.69
N TYR A 581 25.64 -15.87 -5.02
CA TYR A 581 24.44 -16.04 -5.85
C TYR A 581 23.88 -17.47 -5.80
N ALA A 582 24.76 -18.48 -5.82
CA ALA A 582 24.33 -19.87 -5.67
C ALA A 582 23.58 -20.09 -4.34
N LYS A 583 24.07 -19.48 -3.26
CA LYS A 583 23.40 -19.51 -1.95
C LYS A 583 22.05 -18.77 -1.98
N LEU A 584 22.01 -17.57 -2.55
CA LEU A 584 20.80 -16.77 -2.70
C LEU A 584 19.72 -17.52 -3.50
N LEU A 585 20.07 -18.16 -4.61
CA LEU A 585 19.12 -18.95 -5.41
C LEU A 585 18.54 -20.11 -4.63
N LYS A 586 19.36 -20.80 -3.82
CA LYS A 586 18.89 -21.86 -2.94
C LYS A 586 17.92 -21.34 -1.88
N GLU A 587 18.25 -20.23 -1.23
CA GLU A 587 17.38 -19.56 -0.26
C GLU A 587 16.04 -19.13 -0.89
N ILE A 588 16.08 -18.56 -2.10
CA ILE A 588 14.88 -18.21 -2.87
C ILE A 588 14.01 -19.44 -3.11
N GLN A 589 14.60 -20.55 -3.51
CA GLN A 589 13.86 -21.79 -3.78
C GLN A 589 13.23 -22.37 -2.51
N GLU A 590 13.98 -22.43 -1.41
CA GLU A 590 13.48 -22.90 -0.12
C GLU A 590 12.35 -22.02 0.42
N LEU A 591 12.48 -20.69 0.32
CA LEU A 591 11.46 -19.75 0.73
C LEU A 591 10.21 -19.84 -0.14
N LYS A 592 10.35 -19.96 -1.47
CA LYS A 592 9.20 -20.18 -2.37
C LYS A 592 8.42 -21.43 -1.99
N GLN A 593 9.09 -22.55 -1.73
CA GLN A 593 8.44 -23.79 -1.30
C GLN A 593 7.69 -23.61 0.03
N LYS A 594 8.33 -22.94 1.00
CA LYS A 594 7.71 -22.64 2.30
C LYS A 594 6.49 -21.72 2.20
N LEU A 595 6.55 -20.70 1.32
CA LEU A 595 5.44 -19.76 1.12
C LEU A 595 4.28 -20.38 0.32
N GLN A 596 4.56 -21.31 -0.59
CA GLN A 596 3.53 -22.05 -1.33
C GLN A 596 2.77 -23.04 -0.45
N SER A 597 3.42 -23.59 0.57
CA SER A 597 2.77 -24.38 1.60
C SER A 597 2.04 -23.43 2.55
N LYS A 598 0.77 -23.11 2.23
CA LYS A 598 -0.10 -22.33 3.13
C LYS A 598 -0.59 -23.16 4.33
N GLU A 599 -0.14 -24.40 4.46
CA GLU A 599 -0.30 -25.24 5.65
C GLU A 599 0.84 -24.99 6.63
N ILE A 600 0.49 -24.74 7.89
CA ILE A 600 1.42 -24.43 8.96
C ILE A 600 1.31 -25.50 10.03
N SER A 601 2.46 -26.05 10.42
CA SER A 601 2.55 -26.91 11.59
C SER A 601 2.33 -26.10 12.87
N LEU A 602 1.46 -26.60 13.74
CA LEU A 602 1.23 -26.06 15.08
C LEU A 602 2.20 -26.64 16.12
N LYS A 603 3.14 -27.46 15.66
CA LYS A 603 4.23 -28.08 16.44
C LYS A 603 5.59 -27.42 16.19
N ASP A 604 5.72 -26.70 15.07
CA ASP A 604 6.99 -26.10 14.65
C ASP A 604 7.32 -24.87 15.51
N GLU A 605 8.54 -24.82 16.07
CA GLU A 605 9.07 -23.68 16.82
C GLU A 605 9.22 -22.43 15.95
N SER A 606 9.32 -22.59 14.61
CA SER A 606 9.38 -21.48 13.66
C SER A 606 7.98 -21.11 13.15
N THR A 607 7.38 -20.08 13.72
CA THR A 607 6.07 -19.59 13.28
C THR A 607 6.15 -18.78 11.96
N ILE A 608 5.01 -18.62 11.25
CA ILE A 608 4.95 -17.72 10.10
C ILE A 608 5.34 -16.29 10.48
N GLU A 609 4.93 -15.84 11.66
CA GLU A 609 5.25 -14.50 12.14
C GLU A 609 6.77 -14.34 12.31
N GLN A 610 7.43 -15.36 12.85
CA GLN A 610 8.90 -15.37 12.92
C GLN A 610 9.52 -15.37 11.52
N ARG A 611 9.02 -16.21 10.61
CA ARG A 611 9.48 -16.24 9.21
C ARG A 611 9.25 -14.93 8.47
N LYS A 612 8.10 -14.27 8.70
CA LYS A 612 7.83 -12.93 8.17
C LYS A 612 8.74 -11.88 8.78
N LYS A 613 8.94 -11.91 10.10
CA LYS A 613 9.87 -11.00 10.78
C LYS A 613 11.31 -11.21 10.31
N ASP A 614 11.75 -12.45 10.20
CA ASP A 614 13.09 -12.78 9.69
C ASP A 614 13.26 -12.29 8.24
N LEU A 615 12.20 -12.39 7.43
CA LEU A 615 12.18 -11.90 6.07
C LEU A 615 12.12 -10.37 6.01
N GLU A 616 11.24 -9.74 6.80
CA GLU A 616 11.15 -8.28 6.93
C GLU A 616 12.44 -7.69 7.50
N GLU A 617 13.06 -8.38 8.45
CA GLU A 617 14.35 -7.97 9.01
C GLU A 617 15.49 -8.13 8.00
N THR A 618 15.45 -9.17 7.16
CA THR A 618 16.36 -9.34 6.04
C THR A 618 16.17 -8.23 5.00
N ILE A 619 14.92 -7.90 4.64
CA ILE A 619 14.58 -6.79 3.75
C ILE A 619 14.93 -5.44 4.40
N ARG A 620 14.78 -5.30 5.72
CA ARG A 620 15.09 -4.07 6.47
C ARG A 620 16.59 -3.87 6.70
N LYS A 621 17.35 -4.93 6.90
CA LYS A 621 18.83 -4.89 6.93
C LYS A 621 19.41 -4.44 5.60
N ASN A 622 18.68 -4.66 4.50
CA ASN A 622 19.02 -4.16 3.17
C ASN A 622 18.61 -2.69 2.94
N LYS A 623 17.95 -2.02 3.91
CA LYS A 623 17.68 -0.57 3.91
C LYS A 623 18.72 0.15 4.76
N THR A 624 19.95 0.26 4.25
CA THR A 624 20.97 1.12 4.83
C THR A 624 20.72 2.58 4.47
N GLU A 625 21.30 3.51 5.23
CA GLU A 625 21.28 4.96 4.94
C GLU A 625 21.95 5.29 3.59
N ASN A 626 22.79 4.40 3.10
CA ASN A 626 23.46 4.53 1.81
C ASN A 626 22.54 4.07 0.68
N LEU A 627 22.39 4.88 -0.36
CA LEU A 627 21.64 4.55 -1.58
C LEU A 627 22.24 3.36 -2.33
N ILE A 628 23.57 3.24 -2.32
CA ILE A 628 24.35 2.16 -2.94
C ILE A 628 24.96 1.30 -1.83
N ASP A 629 24.34 0.17 -1.56
CA ASP A 629 24.82 -0.83 -0.61
C ASP A 629 25.11 -2.15 -1.34
N LEU A 630 26.32 -2.26 -1.84
CA LEU A 630 26.72 -3.43 -2.66
C LEU A 630 26.98 -4.70 -1.83
N GLU A 631 27.08 -4.59 -0.51
CA GLU A 631 27.25 -5.75 0.37
C GLU A 631 25.91 -6.44 0.62
N ASN A 632 24.85 -5.65 0.78
CA ASN A 632 23.50 -6.14 1.09
C ASN A 632 22.55 -6.13 -0.13
N ASP A 633 22.95 -5.57 -1.28
CA ASP A 633 22.18 -5.56 -2.52
C ASP A 633 22.95 -6.26 -3.66
N PRO A 634 22.94 -7.60 -3.73
CA PRO A 634 23.62 -8.36 -4.78
C PRO A 634 23.06 -8.05 -6.18
N PHE A 635 21.75 -7.75 -6.29
CA PHE A 635 21.13 -7.34 -7.53
C PHE A 635 21.76 -6.04 -8.06
N LEU A 636 21.85 -5.00 -7.21
CA LEU A 636 22.45 -3.72 -7.60
C LEU A 636 23.91 -3.89 -7.99
N LYS A 637 24.65 -4.70 -7.25
CA LYS A 637 26.05 -5.03 -7.58
C LYS A 637 26.18 -5.59 -8.99
N GLU A 638 25.35 -6.56 -9.36
CA GLU A 638 25.39 -7.14 -10.70
C GLU A 638 24.87 -6.17 -11.76
N ALA A 639 23.83 -5.39 -11.48
CA ALA A 639 23.34 -4.36 -12.39
C ALA A 639 24.41 -3.30 -12.72
N LEU A 640 25.24 -2.92 -11.75
CA LEU A 640 26.39 -2.04 -11.97
C LEU A 640 27.50 -2.72 -12.78
N ASN A 641 27.75 -4.03 -12.60
CA ASN A 641 28.69 -4.77 -13.44
C ASN A 641 28.22 -4.81 -14.90
N ILE A 642 26.92 -5.07 -15.13
CA ILE A 642 26.31 -5.02 -16.46
C ILE A 642 26.45 -3.61 -17.06
N THR A 643 26.23 -2.56 -16.25
CA THR A 643 26.40 -1.16 -16.68
C THR A 643 27.83 -0.87 -17.11
N VAL A 644 28.84 -1.36 -16.40
CA VAL A 644 30.26 -1.26 -16.80
C VAL A 644 30.52 -1.96 -18.12
N ASP A 645 29.97 -3.17 -18.30
CA ASP A 645 30.12 -3.90 -19.57
C ASP A 645 29.42 -3.16 -20.72
N TYR A 646 28.25 -2.57 -20.47
CA TYR A 646 27.51 -1.77 -21.45
C TYR A 646 28.33 -0.55 -21.93
N ILE A 647 28.90 0.21 -21.00
CA ILE A 647 29.76 1.37 -21.34
C ILE A 647 30.93 0.92 -22.23
N LYS A 648 31.57 -0.21 -21.92
CA LYS A 648 32.69 -0.74 -22.71
C LYS A 648 32.30 -1.14 -24.14
N VAL A 649 31.07 -1.57 -24.35
CA VAL A 649 30.59 -1.95 -25.69
C VAL A 649 30.27 -0.71 -26.54
N LEU A 650 29.97 0.42 -25.90
CA LEU A 650 29.68 1.70 -26.58
C LEU A 650 30.96 2.48 -26.94
N GLN A 651 32.09 2.19 -26.31
CA GLN A 651 33.42 2.74 -26.61
C GLN A 651 34.08 1.98 -27.74
#